data_2820c7dd5f6671e4b6b5efd2fd35df4f
#
_entry.id   2820c7dd5f6671e4b6b5efd2fd35df4f
#
_cell.length_a   1.000
_cell.length_b   1.000
_cell.length_c   1.000
_cell.angle_alpha   90.00
_cell.angle_beta   90.00
_cell.angle_gamma   90.00
#
_symmetry.space_group_name_H-M   'P 1'
#
loop_
_entity.id
_entity.type
_entity.pdbx_description
1 polymer ?
#
loop_
_entity_poly.entity_id
_entity_poly.type
_entity_poly.pdbx_seq_one_letter_code
_entity_poly.pdbx_strand_id
1 'polypeptide(L)'
;MTVLVTKTLRDFGVRRLRSALLLLGIIIGVAGVVAIAYTARNLAGAQRAAYLSASQSDLFIGVRNFPTGLENVIQENDNVKTVESRVSDYLQWSNGGPYRDVLIYGVHDFSNIQINRPTLIAGRWPGKGEAVLDFSSQRLQPVAIGDTIALRESVATAPVYARISGFTRTPGEADASIQARATGYAPAADVQMWRQEPGDNQLLVRLTELRRATETQQAIMRVLNKRGIPHGPGVIRDPQQAVGTKELGALLLLMSVFSVIGVVLSGFLVWNTMAAVMSEEMRQVGILRAIGASRWQVLRTYLLPALIVGVVGSLAGIAVGVAGGGALAGFLGGLIGLALPPFTLAPREILLGLLIGLGVGIGAAIFPAWQGTRVTALELLRNYGIRADYGVGFVQRLLARLRGTSAMLTMGMRNIWRRRVRSVVTMLVVGVGAAAFIGTQALNASVSHTIDTLYATYAADAWLSFNRPMNVQFTGELARDHDIVASEGWVRDDAYVQQTLTDLWGIPADTRLYLHAVTDGRWFLAHNPNEVVVTANLARSLGLHTGDPLTVVFRKRQQTYSIVGIVDDESTYLGSRATGKVFMTPENANNLRGRADSADFFAVRFTDSSPSGVNAALRRVEQQFRVYEPQALAAYEDRSNTQNTIRILSVLLDAMVIVVAAIGVVGLINTLILNISERRRELGILRSIGAGGGALIGLLVSEGIVLGALGYGIGLVGGYALARYLVALAGAELFRMQFTLSPYVLLLTGVLTLVVAAGASVAPGILAARLRPIEAVRYE
;
A
#
# COMPACT_ATOMS: atom_id res chain seq x y z
N MET A 1 -45.44 -20.82 2.18
CA MET A 1 -44.17 -20.06 2.42
C MET A 1 -43.79 -20.03 3.90
N THR A 2 -44.72 -19.79 4.81
CA THR A 2 -44.54 -19.78 6.27
C THR A 2 -43.91 -21.05 6.86
N VAL A 3 -44.36 -22.25 6.46
CA VAL A 3 -43.83 -23.54 6.95
C VAL A 3 -42.34 -23.73 6.63
N LEU A 4 -41.92 -23.38 5.41
CA LEU A 4 -40.50 -23.48 5.02
C LEU A 4 -39.59 -22.51 5.80
N VAL A 5 -40.05 -21.29 6.03
CA VAL A 5 -39.31 -20.28 6.85
C VAL A 5 -39.20 -20.75 8.29
N THR A 6 -40.30 -21.26 8.90
CA THR A 6 -40.29 -21.78 10.27
C THR A 6 -39.38 -23.00 10.41
N LYS A 7 -39.38 -23.93 9.43
CA LYS A 7 -38.41 -25.03 9.38
C LYS A 7 -36.97 -24.50 9.36
N THR A 8 -36.69 -23.58 8.47
CA THR A 8 -35.34 -23.00 8.32
C THR A 8 -34.83 -22.35 9.61
N LEU A 9 -35.66 -21.54 10.27
CA LEU A 9 -35.31 -20.90 11.53
C LEU A 9 -35.06 -21.90 12.65
N ARG A 10 -35.87 -22.99 12.71
CA ARG A 10 -35.69 -24.09 13.65
C ARG A 10 -34.40 -24.85 13.38
N ASP A 11 -34.07 -25.12 12.12
CA ASP A 11 -32.83 -25.81 11.73
C ASP A 11 -31.59 -24.99 12.10
N PHE A 12 -31.63 -23.64 11.97
CA PHE A 12 -30.57 -22.74 12.48
C PHE A 12 -30.45 -22.82 13.99
N GLY A 13 -31.56 -22.91 14.73
CA GLY A 13 -31.57 -23.03 16.20
C GLY A 13 -30.96 -24.35 16.69
N VAL A 14 -31.15 -25.44 15.96
CA VAL A 14 -30.60 -26.77 16.28
C VAL A 14 -29.10 -26.87 15.93
N ARG A 15 -28.66 -26.24 14.84
CA ARG A 15 -27.26 -26.29 14.31
C ARG A 15 -26.53 -24.99 14.49
N ARG A 16 -26.65 -24.34 15.65
CA ARG A 16 -26.17 -22.96 15.94
C ARG A 16 -24.73 -22.70 15.50
N LEU A 17 -23.79 -23.59 15.84
CA LEU A 17 -22.37 -23.39 15.55
C LEU A 17 -22.09 -23.37 14.04
N ARG A 18 -22.68 -24.28 13.28
CA ARG A 18 -22.52 -24.35 11.82
C ARG A 18 -23.12 -23.11 11.14
N SER A 19 -24.32 -22.70 11.57
CA SER A 19 -24.98 -21.50 11.06
C SER A 19 -24.18 -20.24 11.36
N ALA A 20 -23.59 -20.14 12.56
CA ALA A 20 -22.72 -19.04 12.95
C ALA A 20 -21.44 -18.98 12.08
N LEU A 21 -20.79 -20.12 11.82
CA LEU A 21 -19.59 -20.18 10.97
C LEU A 21 -19.89 -19.78 9.52
N LEU A 22 -21.06 -20.20 8.99
CA LEU A 22 -21.51 -19.77 7.66
C LEU A 22 -21.73 -18.27 7.58
N LEU A 23 -22.49 -17.73 8.55
CA LEU A 23 -22.75 -16.30 8.63
C LEU A 23 -21.43 -15.51 8.74
N LEU A 24 -20.54 -15.95 9.59
CA LEU A 24 -19.24 -15.30 9.81
C LEU A 24 -18.41 -15.29 8.50
N GLY A 25 -18.40 -16.39 7.75
CA GLY A 25 -17.71 -16.42 6.45
C GLY A 25 -18.28 -15.42 5.44
N ILE A 26 -19.60 -15.32 5.32
CA ILE A 26 -20.23 -14.33 4.42
C ILE A 26 -20.00 -12.90 4.92
N ILE A 27 -20.13 -12.67 6.24
CA ILE A 27 -19.89 -11.36 6.86
C ILE A 27 -18.48 -10.88 6.53
N ILE A 28 -17.46 -11.71 6.75
CA ILE A 28 -16.05 -11.31 6.50
C ILE A 28 -15.84 -11.04 4.99
N GLY A 29 -16.34 -11.91 4.11
CA GLY A 29 -16.20 -11.75 2.66
C GLY A 29 -16.86 -10.47 2.14
N VAL A 30 -18.10 -10.18 2.57
CA VAL A 30 -18.83 -8.97 2.19
C VAL A 30 -18.18 -7.72 2.81
N ALA A 31 -17.83 -7.80 4.11
CA ALA A 31 -17.23 -6.68 4.84
C ALA A 31 -15.92 -6.20 4.18
N GLY A 32 -15.06 -7.11 3.74
CA GLY A 32 -13.80 -6.76 3.06
C GLY A 32 -14.03 -5.92 1.81
N VAL A 33 -14.94 -6.34 0.92
CA VAL A 33 -15.22 -5.60 -0.32
C VAL A 33 -15.91 -4.27 -0.05
N VAL A 34 -16.91 -4.28 0.84
CA VAL A 34 -17.64 -3.05 1.21
C VAL A 34 -16.71 -2.05 1.89
N ALA A 35 -15.81 -2.51 2.78
CA ALA A 35 -14.85 -1.62 3.45
C ALA A 35 -13.95 -0.91 2.45
N ILE A 36 -13.39 -1.62 1.47
CA ILE A 36 -12.51 -1.01 0.46
C ILE A 36 -13.28 -0.07 -0.46
N ALA A 37 -14.46 -0.48 -0.94
CA ALA A 37 -15.30 0.37 -1.78
C ALA A 37 -15.72 1.66 -1.05
N TYR A 38 -16.09 1.56 0.23
CA TYR A 38 -16.43 2.69 1.08
C TYR A 38 -15.23 3.61 1.31
N THR A 39 -14.05 3.03 1.62
CA THR A 39 -12.80 3.79 1.79
C THR A 39 -12.43 4.56 0.53
N ALA A 40 -12.41 3.89 -0.62
CA ALA A 40 -12.06 4.51 -1.90
C ALA A 40 -12.96 5.70 -2.23
N ARG A 41 -14.28 5.54 -2.05
CA ARG A 41 -15.24 6.61 -2.29
C ARG A 41 -15.05 7.78 -1.34
N ASN A 42 -14.89 7.52 -0.03
CA ASN A 42 -14.75 8.59 0.96
C ASN A 42 -13.45 9.37 0.77
N LEU A 43 -12.33 8.69 0.47
CA LEU A 43 -11.06 9.37 0.18
C LEU A 43 -11.16 10.22 -1.09
N ALA A 44 -11.73 9.69 -2.18
CA ALA A 44 -11.94 10.45 -3.41
C ALA A 44 -12.88 11.65 -3.17
N GLY A 45 -13.94 11.46 -2.39
CA GLY A 45 -14.86 12.54 -1.99
C GLY A 45 -14.17 13.59 -1.13
N ALA A 46 -13.36 13.17 -0.15
CA ALA A 46 -12.61 14.07 0.72
C ALA A 46 -11.56 14.87 -0.04
N GLN A 47 -10.82 14.23 -0.98
CA GLN A 47 -9.87 14.93 -1.86
C GLN A 47 -10.57 16.00 -2.69
N ARG A 48 -11.70 15.67 -3.29
CA ARG A 48 -12.49 16.62 -4.08
C ARG A 48 -13.05 17.76 -3.22
N ALA A 49 -13.54 17.45 -2.03
CA ALA A 49 -14.03 18.44 -1.08
C ALA A 49 -12.89 19.35 -0.59
N ALA A 50 -11.72 18.80 -0.26
CA ALA A 50 -10.54 19.55 0.14
C ALA A 50 -10.06 20.49 -0.97
N TYR A 51 -10.01 20.00 -2.21
CA TYR A 51 -9.65 20.82 -3.38
C TYR A 51 -10.60 22.01 -3.58
N LEU A 52 -11.90 21.78 -3.45
CA LEU A 52 -12.91 22.82 -3.63
C LEU A 52 -12.95 23.79 -2.45
N SER A 53 -12.96 23.30 -1.20
CA SER A 53 -13.06 24.12 0.02
C SER A 53 -11.82 24.97 0.26
N ALA A 54 -10.64 24.40 0.02
CA ALA A 54 -9.38 25.13 0.14
C ALA A 54 -9.08 26.02 -1.08
N SER A 55 -9.91 25.97 -2.13
CA SER A 55 -9.63 26.66 -3.39
C SER A 55 -8.22 26.39 -3.88
N GLN A 56 -7.80 25.10 -3.92
CA GLN A 56 -6.40 24.77 -4.29
C GLN A 56 -6.03 25.34 -5.66
N SER A 57 -4.77 25.79 -5.78
CA SER A 57 -4.27 26.33 -7.05
C SER A 57 -4.27 25.28 -8.15
N ASP A 58 -4.77 25.63 -9.33
CA ASP A 58 -4.70 24.78 -10.53
C ASP A 58 -3.33 24.87 -11.21
N LEU A 59 -2.67 26.03 -11.08
CA LEU A 59 -1.34 26.28 -11.62
C LEU A 59 -0.46 26.90 -10.53
N PHE A 60 0.73 26.35 -10.36
CA PHE A 60 1.77 26.85 -9.49
C PHE A 60 2.98 27.22 -10.32
N ILE A 61 3.52 28.44 -10.13
CA ILE A 61 4.75 28.90 -10.79
C ILE A 61 5.69 29.42 -9.72
N GLY A 62 6.87 28.80 -9.58
CA GLY A 62 7.96 29.39 -8.80
C GLY A 62 8.50 30.62 -9.52
N VAL A 63 8.60 31.72 -8.80
CA VAL A 63 9.07 33.02 -9.32
C VAL A 63 10.16 33.55 -8.39
N ARG A 64 10.93 34.53 -8.84
CA ARG A 64 11.90 35.21 -7.96
C ARG A 64 11.57 36.70 -7.93
N ASN A 65 11.46 37.24 -6.71
CA ASN A 65 11.17 38.66 -6.48
C ASN A 65 9.96 39.16 -7.29
N PHE A 66 8.85 38.48 -7.11
CA PHE A 66 7.61 38.86 -7.80
C PHE A 66 7.13 40.23 -7.29
N PRO A 67 6.96 41.21 -8.15
CA PRO A 67 6.58 42.56 -7.74
C PRO A 67 5.09 42.62 -7.41
N THR A 68 4.74 43.29 -6.32
CA THR A 68 3.38 43.56 -5.90
C THR A 68 2.58 44.28 -7.00
N GLY A 69 1.38 43.84 -7.31
CA GLY A 69 0.46 44.42 -8.29
C GLY A 69 0.57 43.81 -9.69
N LEU A 70 1.53 42.91 -9.95
CA LEU A 70 1.57 42.17 -11.22
C LEU A 70 0.48 41.09 -11.30
N GLU A 71 -0.08 40.68 -10.17
CA GLU A 71 -1.26 39.80 -10.10
C GLU A 71 -2.41 40.33 -10.93
N ASN A 72 -2.67 41.66 -10.89
CA ASN A 72 -3.75 42.28 -11.65
C ASN A 72 -3.59 42.08 -13.16
N VAL A 73 -2.36 42.18 -13.67
CA VAL A 73 -2.09 41.96 -15.11
C VAL A 73 -2.30 40.48 -15.50
N ILE A 74 -1.98 39.55 -14.60
CA ILE A 74 -2.21 38.13 -14.84
C ILE A 74 -3.70 37.79 -14.73
N GLN A 75 -4.42 38.47 -13.86
CA GLN A 75 -5.86 38.29 -13.67
C GLN A 75 -6.70 38.80 -14.85
N GLU A 76 -6.16 39.64 -15.72
CA GLU A 76 -6.81 40.06 -16.97
C GLU A 76 -6.98 38.91 -17.98
N ASN A 77 -6.29 37.77 -17.78
CA ASN A 77 -6.47 36.62 -18.64
C ASN A 77 -7.84 35.97 -18.39
N ASP A 78 -8.62 35.76 -19.44
CA ASP A 78 -10.02 35.27 -19.39
C ASP A 78 -10.21 33.93 -18.68
N ASN A 79 -9.16 33.08 -18.68
CA ASN A 79 -9.18 31.79 -17.99
C ASN A 79 -8.64 31.85 -16.56
N VAL A 80 -8.14 32.98 -16.08
CA VAL A 80 -7.69 33.17 -14.70
C VAL A 80 -8.85 33.62 -13.83
N LYS A 81 -9.26 32.78 -12.90
CA LYS A 81 -10.31 33.09 -11.94
C LYS A 81 -9.79 33.93 -10.78
N THR A 82 -8.62 33.56 -10.23
CA THR A 82 -7.96 34.24 -9.13
C THR A 82 -6.47 33.98 -9.19
N VAL A 83 -5.67 34.95 -8.84
CA VAL A 83 -4.22 34.84 -8.69
C VAL A 83 -3.78 35.39 -7.35
N GLU A 84 -2.83 34.74 -6.72
CA GLU A 84 -2.26 35.14 -5.42
C GLU A 84 -0.76 34.86 -5.44
N SER A 85 0.04 35.85 -5.02
CA SER A 85 1.47 35.64 -4.79
C SER A 85 1.73 35.35 -3.31
N ARG A 86 2.77 34.57 -3.02
CA ARG A 86 3.22 34.25 -1.67
C ARG A 86 4.72 34.16 -1.60
N VAL A 87 5.24 34.37 -0.41
CA VAL A 87 6.60 33.97 -0.06
C VAL A 87 6.53 32.60 0.65
N SER A 88 7.51 31.76 0.43
CA SER A 88 7.69 30.54 1.21
C SER A 88 9.16 30.28 1.42
N ASP A 89 9.47 29.64 2.54
CA ASP A 89 10.83 29.26 2.85
C ASP A 89 10.94 27.93 3.57
N TYR A 90 12.03 27.23 3.30
CA TYR A 90 12.42 26.01 4.00
C TYR A 90 13.34 26.38 5.14
N LEU A 91 12.84 26.32 6.36
CA LEU A 91 13.56 26.62 7.58
C LEU A 91 13.69 25.35 8.43
N GLN A 92 14.54 25.44 9.44
CA GLN A 92 14.59 24.46 10.52
C GLN A 92 13.97 25.07 11.78
N TRP A 93 13.18 24.28 12.50
CA TRP A 93 12.54 24.72 13.73
C TRP A 93 12.84 23.81 14.90
N SER A 94 12.85 24.37 16.11
CA SER A 94 13.05 23.66 17.37
C SER A 94 12.20 24.27 18.47
N ASN A 95 11.62 23.42 19.31
CA ASN A 95 10.99 23.80 20.58
C ASN A 95 11.81 23.25 21.76
N GLY A 96 13.13 23.56 21.77
CA GLY A 96 14.06 23.06 22.78
C GLY A 96 14.63 21.66 22.51
N GLY A 97 14.17 20.97 21.45
CA GLY A 97 14.66 19.68 20.97
C GLY A 97 15.60 19.80 19.77
N PRO A 98 15.86 18.70 19.05
CA PRO A 98 16.61 18.73 17.81
C PRO A 98 15.88 19.56 16.75
N TYR A 99 16.63 20.27 15.92
CA TYR A 99 16.06 21.02 14.81
C TYR A 99 15.43 20.04 13.78
N ARG A 100 14.25 20.40 13.26
CA ARG A 100 13.49 19.68 12.25
C ARG A 100 13.10 20.64 11.14
N ASP A 101 12.91 20.11 9.95
CA ASP A 101 12.51 20.91 8.79
C ASP A 101 11.09 21.44 8.93
N VAL A 102 10.89 22.67 8.48
CA VAL A 102 9.60 23.33 8.38
C VAL A 102 9.50 24.14 7.09
N LEU A 103 8.38 23.98 6.38
CA LEU A 103 8.03 24.86 5.27
C LEU A 103 7.08 25.92 5.80
N ILE A 104 7.53 27.19 5.79
CA ILE A 104 6.69 28.31 6.23
C ILE A 104 6.23 29.11 5.03
N TYR A 105 4.92 29.31 4.95
CA TYR A 105 4.27 30.18 3.96
C TYR A 105 4.01 31.56 4.56
N GLY A 106 4.49 32.59 3.90
CA GLY A 106 4.17 33.97 4.24
C GLY A 106 2.91 34.42 3.54
N VAL A 107 1.97 34.91 4.31
CA VAL A 107 0.65 35.37 3.84
C VAL A 107 0.55 36.87 4.08
N HIS A 108 0.11 37.63 3.05
CA HIS A 108 -0.04 39.08 3.14
C HIS A 108 -1.25 39.49 3.97
N ASP A 109 -2.36 38.77 3.81
CA ASP A 109 -3.61 39.03 4.53
C ASP A 109 -4.32 37.72 4.91
N PHE A 110 -4.28 37.37 6.19
CA PHE A 110 -4.95 36.17 6.71
C PHE A 110 -6.48 36.23 6.68
N SER A 111 -7.07 37.43 6.56
CA SER A 111 -8.52 37.59 6.44
C SER A 111 -9.04 37.33 5.03
N ASN A 112 -8.15 37.40 4.01
CA ASN A 112 -8.51 37.31 2.60
C ASN A 112 -7.66 36.29 1.82
N ILE A 113 -7.38 35.15 2.40
CA ILE A 113 -6.71 34.05 1.68
C ILE A 113 -7.69 33.47 0.66
N GLN A 114 -7.37 33.55 -0.63
CA GLN A 114 -8.25 33.09 -1.71
C GLN A 114 -7.86 31.74 -2.29
N ILE A 115 -6.54 31.41 -2.30
CA ILE A 115 -6.01 30.19 -2.88
C ILE A 115 -5.28 29.39 -1.79
N ASN A 116 -5.34 28.06 -1.85
CA ASN A 116 -4.74 27.14 -0.87
C ASN A 116 -5.03 27.54 0.56
N ARG A 117 -6.31 27.75 0.86
CA ARG A 117 -6.79 28.27 2.14
C ARG A 117 -6.61 27.24 3.26
N PRO A 118 -5.74 27.48 4.26
CA PRO A 118 -5.67 26.66 5.46
C PRO A 118 -6.87 26.91 6.38
N THR A 119 -7.23 25.91 7.17
CA THR A 119 -8.30 26.01 8.17
C THR A 119 -7.69 26.16 9.55
N LEU A 120 -8.04 27.21 10.29
CA LEU A 120 -7.63 27.37 11.68
C LEU A 120 -8.41 26.39 12.56
N ILE A 121 -7.69 25.53 13.30
CA ILE A 121 -8.26 24.51 14.19
C ILE A 121 -8.33 25.01 15.62
N ALA A 122 -7.27 25.70 16.08
CA ALA A 122 -7.15 26.20 17.44
C ALA A 122 -6.33 27.47 17.47
N GLY A 123 -6.61 28.35 18.42
CA GLY A 123 -5.91 29.62 18.58
C GLY A 123 -6.42 30.73 17.65
N ARG A 124 -5.52 31.57 17.18
CA ARG A 124 -5.81 32.70 16.26
C ARG A 124 -4.76 32.80 15.15
N TRP A 125 -5.07 33.56 14.10
CA TRP A 125 -4.12 33.87 13.05
C TRP A 125 -2.92 34.65 13.58
N PRO A 126 -1.70 34.45 13.02
CA PRO A 126 -0.49 35.01 13.54
C PRO A 126 -0.39 36.53 13.25
N GLY A 127 0.06 37.27 14.24
CA GLY A 127 0.52 38.64 14.09
C GLY A 127 2.03 38.69 13.84
N LYS A 128 2.61 39.90 13.87
CA LYS A 128 4.07 40.12 13.70
C LYS A 128 4.86 39.34 14.76
N GLY A 129 5.86 38.58 14.32
CA GLY A 129 6.68 37.71 15.17
C GLY A 129 5.96 36.44 15.65
N GLU A 130 4.82 36.12 15.09
CA GLU A 130 4.07 34.90 15.41
C GLU A 130 3.95 33.98 14.21
N ALA A 131 3.72 32.70 14.47
CA ALA A 131 3.46 31.69 13.45
C ALA A 131 2.32 30.76 13.89
N VAL A 132 1.62 30.18 12.94
CA VAL A 132 0.76 29.01 13.16
C VAL A 132 1.39 27.81 12.47
N LEU A 133 1.30 26.64 13.11
CA LEU A 133 1.78 25.38 12.55
C LEU A 133 0.61 24.49 12.16
N ASP A 134 0.82 23.60 11.18
CA ASP A 134 -0.14 22.53 10.93
C ASP A 134 -0.19 21.62 12.16
N PHE A 135 -1.38 21.15 12.50
CA PHE A 135 -1.63 20.33 13.70
C PHE A 135 -0.77 19.04 13.73
N SER A 136 -0.45 18.49 12.57
CA SER A 136 0.41 17.32 12.44
C SER A 136 1.85 17.56 12.89
N SER A 137 2.31 18.81 12.92
CA SER A 137 3.67 19.20 13.36
C SER A 137 3.95 18.78 14.82
N GLN A 138 2.89 18.65 15.65
CA GLN A 138 3.01 18.15 17.03
C GLN A 138 3.51 16.71 17.11
N ARG A 139 3.42 15.94 16.01
CA ARG A 139 3.96 14.57 15.93
C ARG A 139 5.47 14.52 15.73
N LEU A 140 6.06 15.60 15.21
CA LEU A 140 7.51 15.73 15.06
C LEU A 140 8.18 16.18 16.36
N GLN A 141 7.61 17.21 16.98
CA GLN A 141 8.02 17.73 18.27
C GLN A 141 6.81 18.24 19.05
N PRO A 142 6.73 17.98 20.38
CA PRO A 142 5.67 18.56 21.21
C PRO A 142 5.74 20.09 21.17
N VAL A 143 4.63 20.72 20.82
CA VAL A 143 4.50 22.18 20.76
C VAL A 143 3.05 22.58 21.12
N ALA A 144 2.90 23.65 21.89
CA ALA A 144 1.63 24.19 22.34
C ALA A 144 1.45 25.65 21.90
N ILE A 145 0.18 26.12 21.93
CA ILE A 145 -0.12 27.53 21.71
C ILE A 145 0.51 28.36 22.82
N GLY A 146 1.26 29.38 22.45
CA GLY A 146 2.00 30.24 23.35
C GLY A 146 3.49 29.91 23.45
N ASP A 147 3.93 28.74 23.00
CA ASP A 147 5.33 28.39 22.95
C ASP A 147 6.09 29.29 21.98
N THR A 148 7.38 29.48 22.26
CA THR A 148 8.29 30.21 21.36
C THR A 148 9.25 29.21 20.72
N ILE A 149 9.15 29.06 19.43
CA ILE A 149 10.03 28.20 18.64
C ILE A 149 11.20 28.98 18.07
N ALA A 150 12.34 28.32 17.99
CA ALA A 150 13.51 28.83 17.29
C ALA A 150 13.43 28.41 15.82
N LEU A 151 13.60 29.36 14.91
CA LEU A 151 13.63 29.17 13.46
C LEU A 151 15.01 29.59 12.95
N ARG A 152 15.59 28.81 12.05
CA ARG A 152 16.84 29.15 11.37
C ARG A 152 16.84 28.63 9.94
N GLU A 153 17.51 29.31 9.05
CA GLU A 153 17.69 28.86 7.67
C GLU A 153 18.73 27.73 7.58
N SER A 154 19.81 27.87 8.35
CA SER A 154 20.87 26.87 8.44
C SER A 154 21.46 26.82 9.85
N VAL A 155 22.36 25.86 10.10
CA VAL A 155 23.13 25.80 11.35
C VAL A 155 23.97 27.06 11.58
N ALA A 156 24.31 27.76 10.51
CA ALA A 156 25.12 28.97 10.53
C ALA A 156 24.37 30.24 10.89
N THR A 157 23.07 30.26 10.63
CA THR A 157 22.23 31.43 10.86
C THR A 157 21.80 31.52 12.33
N ALA A 158 21.91 32.73 12.91
CA ALA A 158 21.38 32.97 14.25
C ALA A 158 19.87 32.69 14.24
N PRO A 159 19.37 31.91 15.20
CA PRO A 159 17.94 31.59 15.21
C PRO A 159 17.10 32.85 15.44
N VAL A 160 16.06 32.99 14.67
CA VAL A 160 14.95 33.92 14.94
C VAL A 160 13.89 33.22 15.74
N TYR A 161 13.15 33.96 16.54
CA TYR A 161 12.13 33.37 17.41
C TYR A 161 10.75 33.78 16.95
N ALA A 162 9.82 32.79 16.85
CA ALA A 162 8.44 33.00 16.55
C ALA A 162 7.56 32.36 17.62
N ARG A 163 6.52 33.10 18.07
CA ARG A 163 5.54 32.59 19.03
C ARG A 163 4.43 31.84 18.31
N ILE A 164 4.07 30.66 18.77
CA ILE A 164 2.94 29.90 18.20
C ILE A 164 1.62 30.48 18.67
N SER A 165 0.85 31.02 17.73
CA SER A 165 -0.47 31.64 18.00
C SER A 165 -1.65 30.68 17.77
N GLY A 166 -1.44 29.58 17.09
CA GLY A 166 -2.49 28.61 16.80
C GLY A 166 -2.02 27.43 15.97
N PHE A 167 -2.98 26.55 15.68
CA PHE A 167 -2.80 25.40 14.81
C PHE A 167 -3.76 25.44 13.64
N THR A 168 -3.25 25.06 12.48
CA THR A 168 -4.02 24.98 11.23
C THR A 168 -4.11 23.53 10.75
N ARG A 169 -5.00 23.30 9.80
CA ARG A 169 -5.00 22.13 8.92
C ARG A 169 -4.90 22.63 7.49
N THR A 170 -3.93 22.10 6.77
CA THR A 170 -3.69 22.44 5.37
C THR A 170 -4.22 21.31 4.49
N PRO A 171 -5.38 21.49 3.84
CA PRO A 171 -5.98 20.45 3.02
C PRO A 171 -5.06 20.07 1.85
N GLY A 172 -4.79 18.77 1.71
CA GLY A 172 -3.94 18.24 0.63
C GLY A 172 -2.43 18.24 0.91
N GLU A 173 -2.01 18.69 2.10
CA GLU A 173 -0.66 18.46 2.62
C GLU A 173 -0.63 17.12 3.38
N ALA A 174 0.39 16.30 3.14
CA ALA A 174 0.55 15.06 3.88
C ALA A 174 0.97 15.35 5.33
N ASP A 175 0.65 14.43 6.23
CA ASP A 175 1.00 14.54 7.66
C ASP A 175 2.51 14.76 7.84
N ALA A 176 2.87 15.61 8.78
CA ALA A 176 4.26 15.96 9.05
C ALA A 176 5.13 14.74 9.36
N SER A 177 4.57 13.69 9.98
CA SER A 177 5.29 12.44 10.26
C SER A 177 5.66 11.64 9.00
N ILE A 178 4.92 11.83 7.90
CA ILE A 178 5.21 11.19 6.61
C ILE A 178 6.22 12.01 5.81
N GLN A 179 6.05 13.34 5.80
CA GLN A 179 6.97 14.24 5.10
C GLN A 179 8.29 14.47 5.88
N ALA A 180 8.35 14.03 7.14
CA ALA A 180 9.41 14.37 8.08
C ALA A 180 9.64 15.90 8.23
N ARG A 181 8.65 16.72 7.88
CA ARG A 181 8.69 18.17 7.79
C ARG A 181 7.39 18.77 8.31
N ALA A 182 7.50 19.81 9.12
CA ALA A 182 6.37 20.64 9.54
C ALA A 182 5.93 21.60 8.41
N THR A 183 4.68 22.05 8.47
CA THR A 183 4.15 23.13 7.63
C THR A 183 3.63 24.24 8.54
N GLY A 184 3.88 25.50 8.19
CA GLY A 184 3.42 26.64 8.98
C GLY A 184 3.09 27.86 8.13
N TYR A 185 2.45 28.85 8.77
CA TYR A 185 2.09 30.12 8.16
C TYR A 185 2.49 31.27 9.10
N ALA A 186 3.01 32.34 8.52
CA ALA A 186 3.37 33.57 9.21
C ALA A 186 3.07 34.79 8.33
N PRO A 187 3.09 36.03 8.84
CA PRO A 187 3.01 37.23 8.02
C PRO A 187 4.09 37.25 6.95
N ALA A 188 3.75 37.63 5.71
CA ALA A 188 4.70 37.64 4.59
C ALA A 188 5.96 38.48 4.88
N ALA A 189 5.81 39.62 5.57
CA ALA A 189 6.92 40.48 5.96
C ALA A 189 7.91 39.77 6.92
N ASP A 190 7.40 38.92 7.83
CA ASP A 190 8.25 38.17 8.75
C ASP A 190 9.01 37.08 8.01
N VAL A 191 8.33 36.33 7.10
CA VAL A 191 9.01 35.28 6.30
C VAL A 191 10.06 35.88 5.35
N GLN A 192 9.79 37.02 4.72
CA GLN A 192 10.76 37.74 3.89
C GLN A 192 11.96 38.19 4.72
N MET A 193 11.73 38.64 5.96
CA MET A 193 12.83 39.00 6.88
C MET A 193 13.65 37.79 7.30
N TRP A 194 12.99 36.65 7.60
CA TRP A 194 13.68 35.39 7.99
C TRP A 194 14.49 34.82 6.84
N ARG A 195 13.99 34.93 5.61
CA ARG A 195 14.68 34.51 4.38
C ARG A 195 15.78 35.43 3.92
N GLN A 196 15.83 36.67 4.44
CA GLN A 196 16.76 37.73 4.01
C GLN A 196 16.68 38.08 2.50
N GLU A 197 15.63 37.66 1.81
CA GLU A 197 15.35 38.03 0.41
C GLU A 197 13.98 38.71 0.30
N PRO A 198 13.90 39.88 -0.37
CA PRO A 198 12.62 40.57 -0.56
C PRO A 198 11.76 39.89 -1.65
N GLY A 199 10.48 40.19 -1.61
CA GLY A 199 9.51 39.78 -2.63
C GLY A 199 9.01 38.33 -2.50
N ASP A 200 7.97 38.05 -3.23
CA ASP A 200 7.31 36.75 -3.24
C ASP A 200 8.03 35.80 -4.21
N ASN A 201 7.99 34.51 -3.88
CA ASN A 201 8.65 33.47 -4.68
C ASN A 201 7.69 32.39 -5.22
N GLN A 202 6.41 32.55 -4.95
CA GLN A 202 5.37 31.65 -5.46
C GLN A 202 4.23 32.44 -6.09
N LEU A 203 3.81 31.99 -7.25
CA LEU A 203 2.61 32.48 -7.93
C LEU A 203 1.60 31.34 -8.02
N LEU A 204 0.47 31.51 -7.37
CA LEU A 204 -0.64 30.58 -7.30
C LEU A 204 -1.75 31.08 -8.20
N VAL A 205 -2.25 30.25 -9.08
CA VAL A 205 -3.31 30.62 -10.03
C VAL A 205 -4.45 29.63 -9.96
N ARG A 206 -5.66 30.13 -9.81
CA ARG A 206 -6.90 29.39 -9.95
C ARG A 206 -7.48 29.66 -11.33
N LEU A 207 -7.83 28.60 -12.06
CA LEU A 207 -8.35 28.67 -13.42
C LEU A 207 -9.87 28.55 -13.43
N THR A 208 -10.50 29.09 -14.46
CA THR A 208 -11.93 28.90 -14.76
C THR A 208 -12.13 27.52 -15.43
N GLU A 209 -11.27 27.20 -16.40
CA GLU A 209 -11.28 25.95 -17.15
C GLU A 209 -9.92 25.26 -17.13
N LEU A 210 -9.84 24.09 -16.47
CA LEU A 210 -8.59 23.33 -16.38
C LEU A 210 -8.09 22.81 -17.73
N ARG A 211 -8.99 22.59 -18.70
CA ARG A 211 -8.62 22.13 -20.04
C ARG A 211 -7.72 23.12 -20.79
N ARG A 212 -7.82 24.41 -20.47
CA ARG A 212 -7.01 25.48 -21.03
C ARG A 212 -5.78 25.81 -20.18
N ALA A 213 -5.44 24.96 -19.19
CA ALA A 213 -4.36 25.24 -18.25
C ALA A 213 -3.00 25.45 -18.94
N THR A 214 -2.65 24.62 -19.92
CA THR A 214 -1.37 24.71 -20.66
C THR A 214 -1.29 26.01 -21.45
N GLU A 215 -2.36 26.42 -22.12
CA GLU A 215 -2.45 27.68 -22.87
C GLU A 215 -2.28 28.87 -21.93
N THR A 216 -3.00 28.85 -20.79
CA THR A 216 -2.93 29.90 -19.77
C THR A 216 -1.55 29.97 -19.12
N GLN A 217 -0.93 28.81 -18.81
CA GLN A 217 0.45 28.73 -18.33
C GLN A 217 1.43 29.44 -19.26
N GLN A 218 1.34 29.12 -20.56
CA GLN A 218 2.21 29.75 -21.57
C GLN A 218 1.95 31.25 -21.69
N ALA A 219 0.70 31.71 -21.56
CA ALA A 219 0.37 33.13 -21.56
C ALA A 219 0.97 33.85 -20.37
N ILE A 220 0.85 33.28 -19.16
CA ILE A 220 1.46 33.84 -17.93
C ILE A 220 2.98 33.88 -18.05
N MET A 221 3.60 32.80 -18.52
CA MET A 221 5.06 32.76 -18.72
C MET A 221 5.54 33.82 -19.72
N ARG A 222 4.78 34.12 -20.77
CA ARG A 222 5.10 35.24 -21.69
C ARG A 222 5.07 36.58 -20.97
N VAL A 223 4.11 36.81 -20.08
CA VAL A 223 4.05 38.04 -19.26
C VAL A 223 5.26 38.15 -18.34
N LEU A 224 5.62 37.07 -17.62
CA LEU A 224 6.77 37.02 -16.73
C LEU A 224 8.08 37.28 -17.49
N ASN A 225 8.26 36.61 -18.65
CA ASN A 225 9.43 36.79 -19.51
C ASN A 225 9.54 38.24 -20.04
N LYS A 226 8.40 38.83 -20.47
CA LYS A 226 8.38 40.24 -20.95
C LYS A 226 8.78 41.25 -19.88
N ARG A 227 8.50 40.92 -18.61
CA ARG A 227 8.83 41.73 -17.44
C ARG A 227 10.21 41.41 -16.87
N GLY A 228 10.92 40.43 -17.43
CA GLY A 228 12.24 40.01 -16.96
C GLY A 228 12.22 39.28 -15.60
N ILE A 229 11.09 38.71 -15.18
CA ILE A 229 10.94 38.00 -13.91
C ILE A 229 11.44 36.57 -14.09
N PRO A 230 12.47 36.14 -13.32
CA PRO A 230 12.92 34.75 -13.35
C PRO A 230 11.81 33.83 -12.82
N HIS A 231 11.51 32.77 -13.53
CA HIS A 231 10.46 31.82 -13.16
C HIS A 231 10.84 30.38 -13.53
N GLY A 232 10.27 29.43 -12.78
CA GLY A 232 10.32 28.01 -13.10
C GLY A 232 9.34 27.60 -14.20
N PRO A 233 9.30 26.31 -14.57
CA PRO A 233 8.45 25.78 -15.65
C PRO A 233 6.96 25.83 -15.35
N GLY A 234 6.57 26.06 -14.10
CA GLY A 234 5.18 25.99 -13.65
C GLY A 234 4.64 24.56 -13.59
N VAL A 235 3.77 24.33 -12.65
CA VAL A 235 3.17 22.99 -12.39
C VAL A 235 1.66 23.11 -12.47
N ILE A 236 1.05 22.43 -13.44
CA ILE A 236 -0.41 22.28 -13.51
C ILE A 236 -0.82 21.18 -12.52
N ARG A 237 -1.72 21.49 -11.60
CA ARG A 237 -2.27 20.56 -10.61
C ARG A 237 -3.64 20.09 -11.08
N ASP A 238 -3.75 18.81 -11.39
CA ASP A 238 -5.03 18.16 -11.67
C ASP A 238 -5.61 17.66 -10.35
N PRO A 239 -6.87 18.00 -10.00
CA PRO A 239 -7.55 17.48 -8.81
C PRO A 239 -7.61 15.95 -8.75
N GLN A 240 -7.58 15.29 -9.90
CA GLN A 240 -7.60 13.83 -10.02
C GLN A 240 -6.19 13.21 -9.85
N GLN A 241 -5.14 14.01 -9.91
CA GLN A 241 -3.74 13.62 -9.78
C GLN A 241 -3.08 14.31 -8.58
N ALA A 242 -3.85 14.57 -7.51
CA ALA A 242 -3.29 15.12 -6.27
C ALA A 242 -2.17 14.22 -5.74
N VAL A 243 -1.22 14.81 -5.00
CA VAL A 243 -0.13 14.07 -4.36
C VAL A 243 -0.68 12.94 -3.51
N GLY A 244 -0.14 11.73 -3.67
CA GLY A 244 -0.61 10.53 -2.95
C GLY A 244 -1.79 9.79 -3.60
N THR A 245 -2.41 10.32 -4.66
CA THR A 245 -3.57 9.65 -5.32
C THR A 245 -3.17 8.33 -5.98
N LYS A 246 -2.00 8.27 -6.61
CA LYS A 246 -1.49 7.05 -7.25
C LYS A 246 -1.14 6.00 -6.19
N GLU A 247 -0.44 6.40 -5.15
CA GLU A 247 -0.01 5.53 -4.06
C GLU A 247 -1.22 4.94 -3.32
N LEU A 248 -2.22 5.78 -3.00
CA LEU A 248 -3.49 5.32 -2.41
C LEU A 248 -4.28 4.44 -3.36
N GLY A 249 -4.32 4.78 -4.65
CA GLY A 249 -4.95 3.96 -5.69
C GLY A 249 -4.33 2.58 -5.78
N ALA A 250 -3.01 2.51 -5.81
CA ALA A 250 -2.25 1.25 -5.81
C ALA A 250 -2.53 0.42 -4.54
N LEU A 251 -2.52 1.06 -3.37
CA LEU A 251 -2.86 0.41 -2.11
C LEU A 251 -4.27 -0.19 -2.14
N LEU A 252 -5.28 0.59 -2.51
CA LEU A 252 -6.66 0.13 -2.58
C LEU A 252 -6.84 -0.98 -3.63
N LEU A 253 -6.10 -0.92 -4.75
CA LEU A 253 -6.10 -1.96 -5.77
C LEU A 253 -5.50 -3.26 -5.21
N LEU A 254 -4.37 -3.22 -4.53
CA LEU A 254 -3.76 -4.37 -3.86
C LEU A 254 -4.71 -4.96 -2.81
N MET A 255 -5.31 -4.14 -1.96
CA MET A 255 -6.30 -4.59 -0.97
C MET A 255 -7.53 -5.20 -1.62
N SER A 256 -7.95 -4.73 -2.81
CA SER A 256 -9.09 -5.29 -3.55
C SER A 256 -8.84 -6.73 -3.99
N VAL A 257 -7.60 -7.09 -4.34
CA VAL A 257 -7.20 -8.47 -4.67
C VAL A 257 -7.47 -9.40 -3.48
N PHE A 258 -7.07 -9.00 -2.27
CA PHE A 258 -7.34 -9.79 -1.06
C PHE A 258 -8.83 -9.88 -0.73
N SER A 259 -9.60 -8.83 -1.00
CA SER A 259 -11.06 -8.87 -0.83
C SER A 259 -11.72 -9.85 -1.77
N VAL A 260 -11.31 -9.91 -3.03
CA VAL A 260 -11.80 -10.90 -3.99
C VAL A 260 -11.44 -12.31 -3.53
N ILE A 261 -10.22 -12.52 -3.06
CA ILE A 261 -9.79 -13.79 -2.45
C ILE A 261 -10.71 -14.16 -1.28
N GLY A 262 -11.00 -13.22 -0.38
CA GLY A 262 -11.91 -13.40 0.75
C GLY A 262 -13.33 -13.81 0.33
N VAL A 263 -13.87 -13.18 -0.72
CA VAL A 263 -15.18 -13.54 -1.30
C VAL A 263 -15.18 -14.98 -1.85
N VAL A 264 -14.14 -15.35 -2.59
CA VAL A 264 -13.98 -16.70 -3.15
C VAL A 264 -13.90 -17.74 -2.03
N LEU A 265 -13.11 -17.48 -0.98
CA LEU A 265 -13.01 -18.36 0.20
C LEU A 265 -14.35 -18.48 0.95
N SER A 266 -15.07 -17.37 1.10
CA SER A 266 -16.41 -17.35 1.65
C SER A 266 -17.36 -18.24 0.83
N GLY A 267 -17.29 -18.17 -0.50
CA GLY A 267 -18.03 -19.04 -1.40
C GLY A 267 -17.71 -20.52 -1.20
N PHE A 268 -16.43 -20.86 -1.07
CA PHE A 268 -16.01 -22.25 -0.77
C PHE A 268 -16.54 -22.74 0.59
N LEU A 269 -16.56 -21.88 1.60
CA LEU A 269 -17.10 -22.22 2.91
C LEU A 269 -18.61 -22.53 2.83
N VAL A 270 -19.38 -21.68 2.15
CA VAL A 270 -20.81 -21.88 1.93
C VAL A 270 -21.05 -23.16 1.15
N TRP A 271 -20.32 -23.37 0.05
CA TRP A 271 -20.43 -24.57 -0.77
C TRP A 271 -20.16 -25.86 0.01
N ASN A 272 -19.06 -25.89 0.78
CA ASN A 272 -18.68 -27.04 1.61
C ASN A 272 -19.77 -27.38 2.65
N THR A 273 -20.31 -26.32 3.30
CA THR A 273 -21.38 -26.53 4.31
C THR A 273 -22.67 -26.97 3.69
N MET A 274 -23.09 -26.42 2.55
CA MET A 274 -24.32 -26.82 1.85
C MET A 274 -24.20 -28.23 1.30
N ALA A 275 -23.04 -28.64 0.78
CA ALA A 275 -22.77 -30.00 0.36
C ALA A 275 -22.93 -31.00 1.52
N ALA A 276 -22.49 -30.62 2.72
CA ALA A 276 -22.65 -31.44 3.92
C ALA A 276 -24.10 -31.54 4.39
N VAL A 277 -24.81 -30.38 4.45
CA VAL A 277 -26.25 -30.38 4.79
C VAL A 277 -27.02 -31.28 3.84
N MET A 278 -26.73 -31.17 2.53
CA MET A 278 -27.36 -31.98 1.52
C MET A 278 -27.10 -33.48 1.73
N SER A 279 -25.85 -33.86 2.05
CA SER A 279 -25.51 -35.27 2.31
C SER A 279 -26.19 -35.83 3.57
N GLU A 280 -26.38 -35.03 4.61
CA GLU A 280 -27.08 -35.42 5.84
C GLU A 280 -28.62 -35.58 5.61
N GLU A 281 -29.18 -34.74 4.75
CA GLU A 281 -30.64 -34.71 4.51
C GLU A 281 -31.11 -35.53 3.30
N MET A 282 -30.19 -36.28 2.67
CA MET A 282 -30.49 -37.09 1.48
C MET A 282 -31.70 -38.05 1.70
N ARG A 283 -31.87 -38.64 2.90
CA ARG A 283 -33.01 -39.46 3.25
C ARG A 283 -34.31 -38.66 3.20
N GLN A 284 -34.33 -37.45 3.72
CA GLN A 284 -35.49 -36.54 3.69
C GLN A 284 -35.83 -36.15 2.25
N VAL A 285 -34.82 -35.88 1.41
CA VAL A 285 -35.00 -35.63 -0.03
C VAL A 285 -35.65 -36.83 -0.71
N GLY A 286 -35.20 -38.06 -0.40
CA GLY A 286 -35.77 -39.28 -0.89
C GLY A 286 -37.25 -39.44 -0.52
N ILE A 287 -37.63 -39.22 0.74
CA ILE A 287 -38.99 -39.23 1.23
C ILE A 287 -39.86 -38.18 0.53
N LEU A 288 -39.41 -36.95 0.46
CA LEU A 288 -40.12 -35.85 -0.24
C LEU A 288 -40.40 -36.22 -1.70
N ARG A 289 -39.42 -36.81 -2.39
CA ARG A 289 -39.57 -37.24 -3.77
C ARG A 289 -40.51 -38.46 -3.91
N ALA A 290 -40.49 -39.39 -2.96
CA ALA A 290 -41.37 -40.52 -2.95
C ALA A 290 -42.86 -40.15 -2.79
N ILE A 291 -43.15 -39.08 -2.03
CA ILE A 291 -44.49 -38.50 -1.87
C ILE A 291 -44.88 -37.52 -2.98
N GLY A 292 -44.06 -37.39 -4.06
CA GLY A 292 -44.41 -36.66 -5.28
C GLY A 292 -43.84 -35.23 -5.37
N ALA A 293 -42.91 -34.80 -4.48
CA ALA A 293 -42.31 -33.49 -4.60
C ALA A 293 -41.49 -33.37 -5.89
N SER A 294 -41.70 -32.28 -6.64
CA SER A 294 -40.91 -31.94 -7.83
C SER A 294 -39.47 -31.55 -7.49
N ARG A 295 -38.54 -31.68 -8.46
CA ARG A 295 -37.13 -31.24 -8.29
C ARG A 295 -37.05 -29.80 -7.86
N TRP A 296 -37.88 -28.91 -8.39
CA TRP A 296 -37.90 -27.48 -8.07
C TRP A 296 -38.40 -27.20 -6.64
N GLN A 297 -39.35 -27.97 -6.16
CA GLN A 297 -39.83 -27.84 -4.77
C GLN A 297 -38.74 -28.25 -3.79
N VAL A 298 -38.04 -29.36 -4.05
CA VAL A 298 -36.89 -29.77 -3.24
C VAL A 298 -35.78 -28.73 -3.32
N LEU A 299 -35.42 -28.26 -4.52
CA LEU A 299 -34.36 -27.23 -4.69
C LEU A 299 -34.67 -25.94 -3.89
N ARG A 300 -35.90 -25.44 -3.97
CA ARG A 300 -36.36 -24.27 -3.19
C ARG A 300 -36.23 -24.49 -1.68
N THR A 301 -36.43 -25.70 -1.17
CA THR A 301 -36.29 -26.01 0.26
C THR A 301 -34.84 -25.80 0.75
N TYR A 302 -33.84 -26.02 -0.10
CA TYR A 302 -32.42 -25.85 0.23
C TYR A 302 -31.83 -24.47 -0.16
N LEU A 303 -32.40 -23.83 -1.18
CA LEU A 303 -32.01 -22.48 -1.56
C LEU A 303 -32.53 -21.40 -0.59
N LEU A 304 -33.68 -21.63 0.06
CA LEU A 304 -34.26 -20.67 1.00
C LEU A 304 -33.35 -20.42 2.24
N PRO A 305 -32.83 -21.48 2.92
CA PRO A 305 -31.82 -21.27 3.98
C PRO A 305 -30.60 -20.50 3.49
N ALA A 306 -30.06 -20.81 2.30
CA ALA A 306 -28.93 -20.12 1.71
C ALA A 306 -29.23 -18.65 1.43
N LEU A 307 -30.44 -18.34 0.94
CA LEU A 307 -30.92 -16.98 0.74
C LEU A 307 -30.99 -16.20 2.05
N ILE A 308 -31.59 -16.82 3.11
CA ILE A 308 -31.70 -16.15 4.43
C ILE A 308 -30.31 -15.84 5.00
N VAL A 309 -29.40 -16.82 4.97
CA VAL A 309 -28.01 -16.64 5.43
C VAL A 309 -27.30 -15.59 4.57
N GLY A 310 -27.52 -15.61 3.25
CA GLY A 310 -26.99 -14.62 2.32
C GLY A 310 -27.47 -13.19 2.66
N VAL A 311 -28.78 -13.01 2.91
CA VAL A 311 -29.36 -11.69 3.28
C VAL A 311 -28.81 -11.21 4.63
N VAL A 312 -28.92 -12.04 5.67
CA VAL A 312 -28.48 -11.69 7.02
C VAL A 312 -26.96 -11.44 7.06
N GLY A 313 -26.20 -12.33 6.41
CA GLY A 313 -24.75 -12.19 6.29
C GLY A 313 -24.35 -10.95 5.51
N SER A 314 -25.09 -10.60 4.44
CA SER A 314 -24.86 -9.37 3.67
C SER A 314 -25.13 -8.13 4.50
N LEU A 315 -26.27 -8.05 5.20
CA LEU A 315 -26.62 -6.88 6.03
C LEU A 315 -25.60 -6.66 7.16
N ALA A 316 -25.23 -7.74 7.86
CA ALA A 316 -24.18 -7.68 8.88
C ALA A 316 -22.82 -7.35 8.29
N GLY A 317 -22.47 -7.94 7.13
CA GLY A 317 -21.22 -7.66 6.40
C GLY A 317 -21.14 -6.23 5.90
N ILE A 318 -22.26 -5.65 5.41
CA ILE A 318 -22.32 -4.22 5.04
C ILE A 318 -22.08 -3.34 6.27
N ALA A 319 -22.73 -3.63 7.41
CA ALA A 319 -22.56 -2.84 8.63
C ALA A 319 -21.09 -2.86 9.11
N VAL A 320 -20.49 -4.05 9.20
CA VAL A 320 -19.08 -4.23 9.58
C VAL A 320 -18.14 -3.59 8.54
N GLY A 321 -18.44 -3.78 7.25
CA GLY A 321 -17.64 -3.23 6.15
C GLY A 321 -17.64 -1.70 6.11
N VAL A 322 -18.79 -1.08 6.35
CA VAL A 322 -18.91 0.38 6.43
C VAL A 322 -18.19 0.93 7.66
N ALA A 323 -18.33 0.29 8.82
CA ALA A 323 -17.61 0.68 10.04
C ALA A 323 -16.08 0.54 9.86
N GLY A 324 -15.61 -0.61 9.36
CA GLY A 324 -14.20 -0.86 9.07
C GLY A 324 -13.64 0.04 7.98
N GLY A 325 -14.41 0.26 6.90
CA GLY A 325 -14.05 1.18 5.82
C GLY A 325 -14.00 2.64 6.27
N GLY A 326 -14.89 3.03 7.20
CA GLY A 326 -14.85 4.35 7.84
C GLY A 326 -13.59 4.57 8.68
N ALA A 327 -13.23 3.56 9.48
CA ALA A 327 -12.00 3.58 10.27
C ALA A 327 -10.74 3.63 9.36
N LEU A 328 -10.70 2.82 8.31
CA LEU A 328 -9.62 2.80 7.34
C LEU A 328 -9.51 4.12 6.58
N ALA A 329 -10.64 4.68 6.11
CA ALA A 329 -10.68 5.98 5.46
C ALA A 329 -10.20 7.09 6.42
N GLY A 330 -10.61 7.06 7.71
CA GLY A 330 -10.15 7.97 8.76
C GLY A 330 -8.65 7.91 8.97
N PHE A 331 -8.10 6.72 9.05
CA PHE A 331 -6.67 6.49 9.17
C PHE A 331 -5.91 7.04 7.95
N LEU A 332 -6.27 6.60 6.74
CA LEU A 332 -5.61 7.03 5.49
C LEU A 332 -5.80 8.53 5.22
N GLY A 333 -7.02 9.05 5.45
CA GLY A 333 -7.31 10.48 5.32
C GLY A 333 -6.49 11.32 6.30
N GLY A 334 -6.31 10.83 7.54
CA GLY A 334 -5.45 11.46 8.54
C GLY A 334 -3.98 11.54 8.10
N LEU A 335 -3.46 10.50 7.42
CA LEU A 335 -2.09 10.48 6.89
C LEU A 335 -1.85 11.54 5.80
N ILE A 336 -2.86 11.88 5.01
CA ILE A 336 -2.77 12.85 3.92
C ILE A 336 -3.47 14.18 4.22
N GLY A 337 -3.72 14.45 5.51
CA GLY A 337 -4.32 15.72 5.97
C GLY A 337 -5.75 16.00 5.49
N LEU A 338 -6.49 14.96 5.05
CA LEU A 338 -7.86 15.11 4.57
C LEU A 338 -8.89 15.04 5.72
N ALA A 339 -9.78 16.01 5.77
CA ALA A 339 -10.99 15.92 6.57
C ALA A 339 -12.02 15.06 5.83
N LEU A 340 -12.41 13.94 6.45
CA LEU A 340 -13.46 13.10 5.86
C LEU A 340 -14.83 13.75 5.96
N PRO A 341 -15.69 13.55 4.94
CA PRO A 341 -17.08 13.97 5.05
C PRO A 341 -17.79 13.19 6.17
N PRO A 342 -18.88 13.75 6.75
CA PRO A 342 -19.66 13.03 7.73
C PRO A 342 -20.16 11.71 7.14
N PHE A 343 -20.42 10.75 8.03
CA PHE A 343 -20.88 9.41 7.67
C PHE A 343 -22.02 9.46 6.65
N THR A 344 -21.82 8.89 5.48
CA THR A 344 -22.83 8.76 4.43
C THR A 344 -22.85 7.35 3.90
N LEU A 345 -24.02 6.70 3.97
CA LEU A 345 -24.23 5.40 3.39
C LEU A 345 -24.83 5.59 1.99
N ALA A 346 -24.09 5.22 0.94
CA ALA A 346 -24.60 5.33 -0.42
C ALA A 346 -25.30 4.02 -0.87
N PRO A 347 -26.33 4.14 -1.71
CA PRO A 347 -27.04 2.97 -2.25
C PRO A 347 -26.12 1.98 -2.96
N ARG A 348 -25.00 2.48 -3.52
CA ARG A 348 -24.02 1.66 -4.25
C ARG A 348 -23.33 0.61 -3.36
N GLU A 349 -22.90 0.96 -2.15
CA GLU A 349 -22.24 0.02 -1.21
C GLU A 349 -23.25 -1.01 -0.69
N ILE A 350 -24.49 -0.60 -0.45
CA ILE A 350 -25.58 -1.51 -0.05
C ILE A 350 -25.83 -2.51 -1.17
N LEU A 351 -26.02 -2.03 -2.39
CA LEU A 351 -26.27 -2.87 -3.55
C LEU A 351 -25.12 -3.83 -3.81
N LEU A 352 -23.88 -3.35 -3.76
CA LEU A 352 -22.67 -4.15 -3.96
C LEU A 352 -22.55 -5.25 -2.89
N GLY A 353 -22.74 -4.91 -1.62
CA GLY A 353 -22.71 -5.87 -0.52
C GLY A 353 -23.83 -6.92 -0.61
N LEU A 354 -25.03 -6.52 -0.99
CA LEU A 354 -26.15 -7.43 -1.22
C LEU A 354 -25.92 -8.35 -2.42
N LEU A 355 -25.44 -7.82 -3.54
CA LEU A 355 -25.13 -8.62 -4.74
C LEU A 355 -24.06 -9.67 -4.46
N ILE A 356 -22.98 -9.28 -3.75
CA ILE A 356 -21.90 -10.21 -3.39
C ILE A 356 -22.41 -11.27 -2.42
N GLY A 357 -23.05 -10.89 -1.33
CA GLY A 357 -23.47 -11.85 -0.31
C GLY A 357 -24.57 -12.77 -0.77
N LEU A 358 -25.53 -12.28 -1.58
CA LEU A 358 -26.53 -13.15 -2.24
C LEU A 358 -25.88 -14.01 -3.31
N GLY A 359 -24.96 -13.45 -4.11
CA GLY A 359 -24.22 -14.19 -5.13
C GLY A 359 -23.41 -15.34 -4.52
N VAL A 360 -22.71 -15.09 -3.42
CA VAL A 360 -21.96 -16.10 -2.66
C VAL A 360 -22.92 -17.12 -2.03
N GLY A 361 -23.96 -16.65 -1.32
CA GLY A 361 -24.90 -17.53 -0.63
C GLY A 361 -25.65 -18.46 -1.58
N ILE A 362 -26.27 -17.93 -2.62
CA ILE A 362 -27.05 -18.66 -3.58
C ILE A 362 -26.16 -19.44 -4.56
N GLY A 363 -25.15 -18.76 -5.13
CA GLY A 363 -24.25 -19.34 -6.13
C GLY A 363 -23.51 -20.57 -5.62
N ALA A 364 -22.98 -20.50 -4.41
CA ALA A 364 -22.29 -21.63 -3.80
C ALA A 364 -23.26 -22.76 -3.38
N ALA A 365 -24.54 -22.46 -3.11
CA ALA A 365 -25.54 -23.44 -2.71
C ALA A 365 -26.20 -24.15 -3.89
N ILE A 366 -26.30 -23.51 -5.07
CA ILE A 366 -26.99 -24.04 -6.24
C ILE A 366 -26.44 -25.42 -6.64
N PHE A 367 -25.13 -25.55 -6.77
CA PHE A 367 -24.51 -26.77 -7.30
C PHE A 367 -24.71 -27.99 -6.38
N PRO A 368 -24.46 -27.94 -5.05
CA PRO A 368 -24.74 -29.04 -4.15
C PRO A 368 -26.23 -29.40 -4.10
N ALA A 369 -27.10 -28.39 -4.06
CA ALA A 369 -28.54 -28.61 -4.03
C ALA A 369 -29.04 -29.28 -5.32
N TRP A 370 -28.57 -28.85 -6.47
CA TRP A 370 -28.92 -29.43 -7.77
C TRP A 370 -28.44 -30.89 -7.91
N GLN A 371 -27.18 -31.19 -7.51
CA GLN A 371 -26.67 -32.56 -7.49
C GLN A 371 -27.55 -33.49 -6.61
N GLY A 372 -27.92 -33.02 -5.40
CA GLY A 372 -28.74 -33.78 -4.49
C GLY A 372 -30.14 -34.08 -5.03
N THR A 373 -30.70 -33.21 -5.89
CA THR A 373 -32.01 -33.44 -6.51
C THR A 373 -31.99 -34.40 -7.70
N ARG A 374 -30.83 -34.75 -8.26
CA ARG A 374 -30.68 -35.67 -9.41
C ARG A 374 -30.74 -37.15 -9.03
N VAL A 375 -30.45 -37.49 -7.78
CA VAL A 375 -30.45 -38.86 -7.29
C VAL A 375 -31.88 -39.41 -7.26
N THR A 376 -32.08 -40.64 -7.73
CA THR A 376 -33.39 -41.25 -7.78
C THR A 376 -33.88 -41.66 -6.38
N ALA A 377 -35.21 -41.59 -6.13
CA ALA A 377 -35.81 -42.01 -4.85
C ALA A 377 -35.44 -43.45 -4.47
N LEU A 378 -35.33 -44.33 -5.47
CA LEU A 378 -34.95 -45.73 -5.28
C LEU A 378 -33.50 -45.89 -4.79
N GLU A 379 -32.56 -45.12 -5.37
CA GLU A 379 -31.16 -45.12 -4.94
C GLU A 379 -30.99 -44.58 -3.53
N LEU A 380 -31.78 -43.55 -3.15
CA LEU A 380 -31.75 -42.93 -1.82
C LEU A 380 -32.31 -43.87 -0.73
N LEU A 381 -33.27 -44.71 -1.05
CA LEU A 381 -33.89 -45.69 -0.13
C LEU A 381 -33.09 -47.00 -0.06
N ARG A 382 -32.41 -47.40 -1.13
CA ARG A 382 -31.64 -48.65 -1.23
C ARG A 382 -30.22 -48.57 -0.65
N ASN A 383 -29.62 -47.38 -0.52
CA ASN A 383 -28.25 -47.23 -0.06
C ASN A 383 -28.14 -47.15 1.47
N TYR A 384 -28.65 -48.15 2.16
CA TYR A 384 -28.29 -48.47 3.55
C TYR A 384 -27.14 -49.48 3.53
N GLY A 385 -25.97 -49.06 3.14
CA GLY A 385 -24.76 -49.85 3.21
C GLY A 385 -23.59 -48.99 2.74
N ILE A 386 -22.62 -48.84 3.63
CA ILE A 386 -21.32 -48.23 3.33
C ILE A 386 -20.76 -49.04 2.14
N ARG A 387 -20.87 -48.53 0.91
CA ARG A 387 -19.97 -48.98 -0.16
C ARG A 387 -18.56 -48.56 0.26
N ALA A 388 -17.92 -49.47 0.99
CA ALA A 388 -16.47 -49.43 1.18
C ALA A 388 -15.85 -49.81 -0.17
N ASP A 389 -15.81 -48.82 -1.07
CA ASP A 389 -15.00 -48.95 -2.29
C ASP A 389 -13.54 -48.88 -1.87
N TYR A 390 -12.99 -50.00 -1.43
CA TYR A 390 -11.58 -50.17 -1.12
C TYR A 390 -10.79 -50.23 -2.43
N GLY A 391 -10.94 -49.20 -3.24
CA GLY A 391 -10.07 -49.00 -4.40
C GLY A 391 -8.65 -48.71 -3.91
N VAL A 392 -7.72 -49.60 -4.20
CA VAL A 392 -6.28 -49.43 -3.94
C VAL A 392 -5.75 -48.35 -4.86
N GLY A 393 -6.05 -47.09 -4.54
CA GLY A 393 -5.55 -45.92 -5.28
C GLY A 393 -4.03 -45.76 -5.15
N PHE A 394 -3.40 -45.12 -6.12
CA PHE A 394 -1.96 -44.85 -6.16
C PHE A 394 -1.44 -44.23 -4.84
N VAL A 395 -2.22 -43.30 -4.26
CA VAL A 395 -1.88 -42.62 -2.99
C VAL A 395 -1.88 -43.57 -1.79
N GLN A 396 -2.81 -44.55 -1.73
CA GLN A 396 -2.82 -45.55 -0.66
C GLN A 396 -1.62 -46.48 -0.74
N ARG A 397 -1.12 -46.80 -1.94
CA ARG A 397 0.14 -47.56 -2.13
C ARG A 397 1.37 -46.78 -1.73
N LEU A 398 1.38 -45.45 -1.98
CA LEU A 398 2.46 -44.54 -1.58
C LEU A 398 2.50 -44.41 -0.05
N LEU A 399 1.34 -44.22 0.60
CA LEU A 399 1.19 -44.11 2.05
C LEU A 399 1.56 -45.40 2.78
N ALA A 400 1.28 -46.56 2.18
CA ALA A 400 1.67 -47.85 2.74
C ALA A 400 3.20 -48.08 2.76
N ARG A 401 3.96 -47.31 1.99
CA ARG A 401 5.44 -47.35 1.97
C ARG A 401 6.12 -46.53 3.06
N LEU A 402 5.37 -45.62 3.72
CA LEU A 402 5.88 -44.79 4.79
C LEU A 402 5.94 -45.61 6.11
N ARG A 403 7.00 -46.43 6.24
CA ARG A 403 7.31 -47.19 7.47
C ARG A 403 7.93 -46.20 8.50
N GLY A 404 7.32 -46.04 9.68
CA GLY A 404 7.86 -45.22 10.79
C GLY A 404 7.00 -44.04 11.20
N THR A 405 5.86 -43.75 10.52
CA THR A 405 4.92 -42.70 10.95
C THR A 405 4.03 -43.18 12.09
N SER A 406 3.65 -42.28 13.01
CA SER A 406 2.73 -42.62 14.10
C SER A 406 1.41 -43.14 13.53
N ALA A 407 0.82 -44.14 14.22
CA ALA A 407 -0.46 -44.73 13.81
C ALA A 407 -1.58 -43.66 13.64
N MET A 408 -1.53 -42.58 14.43
CA MET A 408 -2.46 -41.46 14.35
C MET A 408 -2.33 -40.67 13.03
N LEU A 409 -1.09 -40.39 12.57
CA LEU A 409 -0.86 -39.69 11.29
C LEU A 409 -1.31 -40.55 10.10
N THR A 410 -0.99 -41.83 10.13
CA THR A 410 -1.41 -42.79 9.07
C THR A 410 -2.93 -42.88 8.98
N MET A 411 -3.61 -42.91 10.14
CA MET A 411 -5.05 -42.93 10.22
C MET A 411 -5.67 -41.61 9.74
N GLY A 412 -5.07 -40.48 10.11
CA GLY A 412 -5.47 -39.15 9.61
C GLY A 412 -5.37 -39.04 8.09
N MET A 413 -4.25 -39.43 7.51
CA MET A 413 -4.05 -39.43 6.04
C MET A 413 -5.08 -40.30 5.31
N ARG A 414 -5.36 -41.51 5.86
CA ARG A 414 -6.36 -42.43 5.29
C ARG A 414 -7.76 -41.87 5.34
N ASN A 415 -8.10 -41.14 6.38
CA ASN A 415 -9.40 -40.53 6.57
C ASN A 415 -9.69 -39.40 5.60
N ILE A 416 -8.69 -38.54 5.33
CA ILE A 416 -8.76 -37.43 4.38
C ILE A 416 -9.14 -37.93 2.99
N TRP A 417 -8.63 -39.09 2.57
CA TRP A 417 -8.82 -39.60 1.22
C TRP A 417 -10.17 -40.29 1.00
N ARG A 418 -10.92 -40.61 2.07
CA ARG A 418 -12.28 -41.16 1.98
C ARG A 418 -13.31 -40.20 1.38
N ARG A 419 -13.08 -38.86 1.53
CA ARG A 419 -13.97 -37.82 1.00
C ARG A 419 -13.20 -36.77 0.19
N ARG A 420 -12.69 -37.23 -0.96
CA ARG A 420 -11.76 -36.51 -1.81
C ARG A 420 -12.17 -35.06 -2.09
N VAL A 421 -13.41 -34.82 -2.51
CA VAL A 421 -13.88 -33.47 -2.90
C VAL A 421 -13.81 -32.48 -1.75
N ARG A 422 -14.32 -32.87 -0.56
CA ARG A 422 -14.31 -31.99 0.61
C ARG A 422 -12.89 -31.70 1.10
N SER A 423 -12.06 -32.73 1.16
CA SER A 423 -10.67 -32.57 1.57
C SER A 423 -9.91 -31.65 0.61
N VAL A 424 -10.11 -31.81 -0.71
CA VAL A 424 -9.51 -30.92 -1.72
C VAL A 424 -9.96 -29.48 -1.53
N VAL A 425 -11.26 -29.24 -1.30
CA VAL A 425 -11.77 -27.88 -1.03
C VAL A 425 -11.13 -27.28 0.23
N THR A 426 -11.01 -28.07 1.31
CA THR A 426 -10.36 -27.59 2.52
C THR A 426 -8.87 -27.31 2.31
N MET A 427 -8.18 -28.17 1.57
CA MET A 427 -6.78 -27.93 1.17
C MET A 427 -6.64 -26.66 0.34
N LEU A 428 -7.57 -26.41 -0.60
CA LEU A 428 -7.61 -25.18 -1.39
C LEU A 428 -7.83 -23.95 -0.51
N VAL A 429 -8.77 -24.02 0.44
CA VAL A 429 -9.03 -22.89 1.36
C VAL A 429 -7.82 -22.56 2.21
N VAL A 430 -7.17 -23.59 2.81
CA VAL A 430 -5.93 -23.41 3.57
C VAL A 430 -4.79 -22.95 2.66
N GLY A 431 -4.69 -23.51 1.44
CA GLY A 431 -3.69 -23.16 0.45
C GLY A 431 -3.79 -21.72 -0.02
N VAL A 432 -5.00 -21.21 -0.24
CA VAL A 432 -5.23 -19.80 -0.60
C VAL A 432 -4.84 -18.86 0.54
N GLY A 433 -5.11 -19.24 1.80
CA GLY A 433 -4.64 -18.49 2.97
C GLY A 433 -3.11 -18.42 3.04
N ALA A 434 -2.45 -19.56 2.84
CA ALA A 434 -0.99 -19.63 2.77
C ALA A 434 -0.43 -18.85 1.57
N ALA A 435 -1.09 -18.95 0.41
CA ALA A 435 -0.72 -18.20 -0.79
C ALA A 435 -0.82 -16.68 -0.58
N ALA A 436 -1.88 -16.22 0.08
CA ALA A 436 -2.06 -14.81 0.43
C ALA A 436 -0.92 -14.31 1.32
N PHE A 437 -0.53 -15.09 2.33
CA PHE A 437 0.59 -14.74 3.21
C PHE A 437 1.92 -14.72 2.45
N ILE A 438 2.24 -15.75 1.63
CA ILE A 438 3.45 -15.78 0.80
C ILE A 438 3.48 -14.58 -0.14
N GLY A 439 2.33 -14.28 -0.80
CA GLY A 439 2.21 -13.16 -1.73
C GLY A 439 2.54 -11.81 -1.10
N THR A 440 1.98 -11.54 0.08
CA THR A 440 2.22 -10.29 0.81
C THR A 440 3.66 -10.21 1.32
N GLN A 441 4.19 -11.27 1.90
CA GLN A 441 5.55 -11.25 2.42
C GLN A 441 6.60 -11.15 1.29
N ALA A 442 6.33 -11.74 0.12
CA ALA A 442 7.17 -11.58 -1.05
C ALA A 442 7.10 -10.15 -1.60
N LEU A 443 5.92 -9.51 -1.60
CA LEU A 443 5.78 -8.11 -1.94
C LEU A 443 6.58 -7.22 -0.98
N ASN A 444 6.44 -7.42 0.33
CA ASN A 444 7.20 -6.68 1.35
C ASN A 444 8.70 -6.87 1.18
N ALA A 445 9.16 -8.10 0.93
CA ALA A 445 10.58 -8.40 0.68
C ALA A 445 11.08 -7.75 -0.61
N SER A 446 10.28 -7.76 -1.69
CA SER A 446 10.62 -7.13 -2.97
C SER A 446 10.74 -5.63 -2.85
N VAL A 447 9.81 -4.98 -2.12
CA VAL A 447 9.86 -3.54 -1.84
C VAL A 447 11.09 -3.20 -1.02
N SER A 448 11.34 -3.90 0.11
CA SER A 448 12.52 -3.66 0.95
C SER A 448 13.82 -3.86 0.18
N HIS A 449 13.92 -4.94 -0.60
CA HIS A 449 15.10 -5.21 -1.41
C HIS A 449 15.33 -4.13 -2.48
N THR A 450 14.26 -3.66 -3.13
CA THR A 450 14.36 -2.59 -4.13
C THR A 450 14.86 -1.29 -3.49
N ILE A 451 14.34 -0.92 -2.30
CA ILE A 451 14.82 0.24 -1.54
C ILE A 451 16.28 0.06 -1.15
N ASP A 452 16.64 -1.09 -0.60
CA ASP A 452 18.01 -1.36 -0.19
C ASP A 452 18.99 -1.28 -1.36
N THR A 453 18.61 -1.80 -2.52
CA THR A 453 19.41 -1.71 -3.76
C THR A 453 19.51 -0.26 -4.23
N LEU A 454 18.42 0.49 -4.17
CA LEU A 454 18.39 1.90 -4.55
C LEU A 454 19.37 2.73 -3.73
N TYR A 455 19.33 2.59 -2.40
CA TYR A 455 20.25 3.30 -1.53
C TYR A 455 21.69 2.76 -1.60
N ALA A 456 21.88 1.48 -1.93
CA ALA A 456 23.20 0.91 -2.16
C ALA A 456 23.86 1.40 -3.47
N THR A 457 23.06 1.78 -4.48
CA THR A 457 23.56 2.37 -5.73
C THR A 457 24.26 3.72 -5.48
N TYR A 458 23.80 4.46 -4.47
CA TYR A 458 24.44 5.70 -4.05
C TYR A 458 25.30 5.40 -2.82
N ALA A 459 26.61 5.25 -3.01
CA ALA A 459 27.56 4.94 -1.95
C ALA A 459 27.95 6.20 -1.12
N ALA A 460 27.03 7.15 -1.00
CA ALA A 460 27.18 8.36 -0.21
C ALA A 460 26.48 8.21 1.14
N ASP A 461 27.10 8.72 2.20
CA ASP A 461 26.52 8.78 3.54
C ASP A 461 25.66 10.02 3.76
N ALA A 462 25.92 11.09 2.98
CA ALA A 462 25.16 12.33 3.04
C ALA A 462 25.20 13.13 1.74
N TRP A 463 24.21 13.97 1.60
CA TRP A 463 24.06 14.96 0.55
C TRP A 463 24.22 16.35 1.16
N LEU A 464 25.18 17.14 0.64
CA LEU A 464 25.39 18.52 1.05
C LEU A 464 24.95 19.45 -0.08
N SER A 465 23.95 20.25 0.16
CA SER A 465 23.53 21.34 -0.73
C SER A 465 23.84 22.69 -0.10
N PHE A 466 23.92 23.72 -0.92
CA PHE A 466 24.22 25.06 -0.49
C PHE A 466 23.18 26.03 -1.05
N ASN A 467 23.00 27.17 -0.41
CA ASN A 467 21.99 28.17 -0.81
C ASN A 467 22.19 28.71 -2.23
N ARG A 468 23.37 28.55 -2.76
CA ARG A 468 23.76 28.90 -4.15
C ARG A 468 24.61 27.78 -4.75
N PRO A 469 24.57 27.60 -6.07
CA PRO A 469 25.42 26.62 -6.73
C PRO A 469 26.90 26.92 -6.42
N MET A 470 27.60 25.91 -5.92
CA MET A 470 29.02 26.00 -5.61
C MET A 470 29.84 25.53 -6.81
N ASN A 471 31.09 26.02 -6.93
CA ASN A 471 32.01 25.50 -7.94
C ASN A 471 32.32 24.02 -7.66
N VAL A 472 32.38 23.17 -8.70
CA VAL A 472 32.71 21.74 -8.58
C VAL A 472 34.04 21.53 -7.83
N GLN A 473 35.00 22.46 -7.96
CA GLN A 473 36.28 22.41 -7.26
C GLN A 473 36.15 22.51 -5.72
N PHE A 474 35.01 22.94 -5.19
CA PHE A 474 34.71 22.90 -3.75
C PHE A 474 34.83 21.48 -3.16
N THR A 475 34.76 20.47 -3.99
CA THR A 475 35.07 19.07 -3.64
C THR A 475 36.47 18.98 -2.99
N GLY A 476 37.45 19.73 -3.48
CA GLY A 476 38.81 19.78 -2.89
C GLY A 476 38.86 20.41 -1.51
N GLU A 477 37.96 21.36 -1.22
CA GLU A 477 37.86 21.97 0.12
C GLU A 477 37.20 20.98 1.10
N LEU A 478 36.14 20.25 0.65
CA LEU A 478 35.52 19.21 1.44
C LEU A 478 36.47 18.06 1.74
N ALA A 479 37.28 17.65 0.78
CA ALA A 479 38.28 16.57 0.92
C ALA A 479 39.41 16.88 1.90
N ARG A 480 39.55 18.12 2.38
CA ARG A 480 40.53 18.51 3.43
C ARG A 480 40.06 18.08 4.83
N ASP A 481 38.80 17.82 5.02
CA ASP A 481 38.29 17.26 6.27
C ASP A 481 38.71 15.78 6.37
N HIS A 482 39.39 15.43 7.46
CA HIS A 482 39.94 14.08 7.66
C HIS A 482 38.91 12.98 7.83
N ASP A 483 37.67 13.34 8.13
CA ASP A 483 36.56 12.39 8.22
C ASP A 483 35.88 12.10 6.88
N ILE A 484 36.19 12.88 5.84
CA ILE A 484 35.64 12.72 4.50
C ILE A 484 36.55 11.81 3.67
N VAL A 485 36.09 10.60 3.39
CA VAL A 485 36.80 9.63 2.55
C VAL A 485 36.67 9.94 1.06
N ALA A 486 35.51 10.42 0.66
CA ALA A 486 35.21 10.79 -0.73
C ALA A 486 34.14 11.88 -0.75
N SER A 487 34.32 12.82 -1.68
CA SER A 487 33.32 13.85 -1.98
C SER A 487 33.28 14.10 -3.48
N GLU A 488 32.09 14.27 -4.05
CA GLU A 488 31.87 14.52 -5.47
C GLU A 488 30.80 15.59 -5.66
N GLY A 489 31.08 16.59 -6.49
CA GLY A 489 30.12 17.62 -6.86
C GLY A 489 29.23 17.13 -8.01
N TRP A 490 27.92 17.07 -7.79
CA TRP A 490 26.95 16.57 -8.76
C TRP A 490 26.02 17.69 -9.23
N VAL A 491 25.57 17.56 -10.48
CA VAL A 491 24.60 18.44 -11.12
C VAL A 491 23.30 17.70 -11.28
N ARG A 492 22.19 18.34 -10.95
CA ARG A 492 20.86 17.77 -11.21
C ARG A 492 19.91 18.84 -11.71
N ASP A 493 19.15 18.52 -12.74
CA ASP A 493 18.09 19.38 -13.25
C ASP A 493 17.06 18.56 -14.04
N ASP A 494 15.94 19.16 -14.37
CA ASP A 494 14.95 18.58 -15.24
C ASP A 494 15.24 18.93 -16.70
N ALA A 495 15.25 17.93 -17.58
CA ALA A 495 15.43 18.11 -19.01
C ALA A 495 14.37 17.33 -19.81
N TYR A 496 14.29 17.57 -21.10
CA TYR A 496 13.36 16.87 -21.99
C TYR A 496 14.12 16.09 -23.07
N VAL A 497 13.68 14.86 -23.31
CA VAL A 497 14.12 14.01 -24.40
C VAL A 497 12.88 13.63 -25.20
N GLN A 498 12.80 14.01 -26.48
CA GLN A 498 11.63 13.75 -27.34
C GLN A 498 10.29 14.12 -26.66
N GLN A 499 10.23 15.28 -25.99
CA GLN A 499 9.08 15.78 -25.21
C GLN A 499 8.80 15.03 -23.90
N THR A 500 9.58 14.01 -23.56
CA THR A 500 9.50 13.27 -22.29
C THR A 500 10.34 13.94 -21.24
N LEU A 501 9.75 14.23 -20.07
CA LEU A 501 10.48 14.79 -18.93
C LEU A 501 11.44 13.74 -18.37
N THR A 502 12.71 14.10 -18.21
CA THR A 502 13.79 13.26 -17.72
C THR A 502 14.61 14.00 -16.67
N ASP A 503 15.15 13.27 -15.69
CA ASP A 503 16.14 13.81 -14.75
C ASP A 503 17.51 13.86 -15.46
N LEU A 504 18.09 15.04 -15.54
CA LEU A 504 19.46 15.26 -16.02
C LEU A 504 20.43 15.17 -14.83
N TRP A 505 21.41 14.26 -14.92
CA TRP A 505 22.42 14.06 -13.89
C TRP A 505 23.80 14.28 -14.46
N GLY A 506 24.55 15.25 -13.90
CA GLY A 506 25.95 15.45 -14.14
C GLY A 506 26.77 14.80 -13.03
N ILE A 507 27.44 13.69 -13.34
CA ILE A 507 28.23 12.89 -12.39
C ILE A 507 29.64 12.75 -12.93
N PRO A 508 30.72 12.81 -12.11
CA PRO A 508 32.09 12.57 -12.58
C PRO A 508 32.21 11.21 -13.26
N ALA A 509 32.98 11.13 -14.33
CA ALA A 509 33.16 9.88 -15.09
C ALA A 509 33.88 8.80 -14.26
N ASP A 510 34.76 9.19 -13.32
CA ASP A 510 35.48 8.34 -12.40
C ASP A 510 34.79 8.22 -11.03
N THR A 511 33.48 8.42 -10.99
CA THR A 511 32.69 8.39 -9.75
C THR A 511 32.93 7.14 -8.91
N ARG A 512 33.06 7.34 -7.60
CA ARG A 512 33.12 6.30 -6.56
C ARG A 512 31.89 6.25 -5.68
N LEU A 513 31.03 7.29 -5.81
CA LEU A 513 29.82 7.45 -5.00
C LEU A 513 28.54 7.09 -5.73
N TYR A 514 28.63 6.79 -7.04
CA TYR A 514 27.55 6.21 -7.83
C TYR A 514 27.99 4.86 -8.41
N LEU A 515 27.44 3.77 -7.87
CA LEU A 515 27.75 2.40 -8.28
C LEU A 515 26.84 1.99 -9.45
N HIS A 516 27.21 2.41 -10.65
CA HIS A 516 26.42 2.18 -11.86
C HIS A 516 26.50 0.71 -12.33
N ALA A 517 25.33 0.10 -12.60
CA ALA A 517 25.21 -1.20 -13.22
C ALA A 517 24.91 -1.04 -14.72
N VAL A 518 25.94 -1.06 -15.56
CA VAL A 518 25.77 -0.98 -17.01
C VAL A 518 25.19 -2.28 -17.54
N THR A 519 24.04 -2.21 -18.20
CA THR A 519 23.33 -3.37 -18.79
C THR A 519 23.65 -3.53 -20.28
N ASP A 520 23.97 -2.44 -20.96
CA ASP A 520 24.37 -2.43 -22.37
C ASP A 520 25.37 -1.30 -22.62
N GLY A 521 26.38 -1.53 -23.46
CA GLY A 521 27.42 -0.57 -23.75
C GLY A 521 28.43 -0.34 -22.62
N ARG A 522 28.79 0.90 -22.34
CA ARG A 522 29.76 1.30 -21.32
C ARG A 522 29.36 2.61 -20.62
N TRP A 523 30.03 2.92 -19.51
CA TRP A 523 29.96 4.24 -18.88
C TRP A 523 30.70 5.27 -19.73
N PHE A 524 30.29 6.55 -19.67
CA PHE A 524 30.92 7.64 -20.43
C PHE A 524 32.35 7.95 -19.95
N LEU A 525 33.16 8.55 -20.80
CA LEU A 525 34.54 8.91 -20.50
C LEU A 525 34.65 10.42 -20.18
N ALA A 526 35.57 10.76 -19.28
CA ALA A 526 35.75 12.14 -18.80
C ALA A 526 36.07 13.15 -19.93
N HIS A 527 36.74 12.71 -20.98
CA HIS A 527 37.26 13.59 -22.03
C HIS A 527 36.40 13.62 -23.31
N ASN A 528 35.23 12.96 -23.29
CA ASN A 528 34.36 12.94 -24.45
C ASN A 528 33.06 13.76 -24.20
N PRO A 529 32.98 14.99 -24.76
CA PRO A 529 31.86 15.89 -24.46
C PRO A 529 30.51 15.47 -25.06
N ASN A 530 30.49 14.44 -25.91
CA ASN A 530 29.26 14.07 -26.64
C ASN A 530 28.68 12.72 -26.18
N GLU A 531 29.14 12.18 -25.07
CA GLU A 531 28.69 10.89 -24.57
C GLU A 531 27.66 11.07 -23.44
N VAL A 532 26.61 10.23 -23.49
CA VAL A 532 25.61 10.12 -22.41
C VAL A 532 25.28 8.64 -22.16
N VAL A 533 24.87 8.39 -20.93
CA VAL A 533 24.30 7.13 -20.50
C VAL A 533 22.86 7.36 -20.07
N VAL A 534 21.96 6.46 -20.45
CA VAL A 534 20.54 6.58 -20.14
C VAL A 534 20.10 5.41 -19.28
N THR A 535 19.04 5.61 -18.52
CA THR A 535 18.46 4.52 -17.72
C THR A 535 17.61 3.58 -18.60
N ALA A 536 17.55 2.32 -18.21
CA ALA A 536 16.86 1.27 -18.97
C ALA A 536 15.35 1.54 -19.15
N ASN A 537 14.72 2.22 -18.19
CA ASN A 537 13.32 2.64 -18.30
C ASN A 537 13.12 3.72 -19.37
N LEU A 538 14.01 4.71 -19.44
CA LEU A 538 13.99 5.74 -20.47
C LEU A 538 14.25 5.13 -21.86
N ALA A 539 15.27 4.30 -21.97
CA ALA A 539 15.62 3.61 -23.22
C ALA A 539 14.45 2.79 -23.76
N ARG A 540 13.79 2.01 -22.92
CA ARG A 540 12.60 1.22 -23.31
C ARG A 540 11.39 2.08 -23.67
N SER A 541 11.15 3.17 -22.96
CA SER A 541 9.98 4.03 -23.22
C SER A 541 10.06 4.77 -24.55
N LEU A 542 11.27 5.08 -25.00
CA LEU A 542 11.54 5.83 -26.22
C LEU A 542 12.14 4.98 -27.36
N GLY A 543 12.34 3.68 -27.12
CA GLY A 543 12.93 2.76 -28.13
C GLY A 543 14.38 3.09 -28.45
N LEU A 544 15.18 3.55 -27.47
CA LEU A 544 16.57 3.96 -27.64
C LEU A 544 17.54 2.79 -27.41
N HIS A 545 18.62 2.78 -28.19
CA HIS A 545 19.69 1.79 -28.10
C HIS A 545 21.05 2.45 -27.97
N THR A 546 22.04 1.68 -27.57
CA THR A 546 23.44 2.12 -27.57
C THR A 546 23.89 2.47 -28.98
N GLY A 547 24.48 3.65 -29.15
CA GLY A 547 24.89 4.21 -30.44
C GLY A 547 23.90 5.22 -31.04
N ASP A 548 22.67 5.28 -30.54
CA ASP A 548 21.66 6.22 -31.05
C ASP A 548 21.99 7.66 -30.65
N PRO A 549 21.65 8.65 -31.50
CA PRO A 549 21.73 10.06 -31.16
C PRO A 549 20.59 10.44 -30.21
N LEU A 550 20.90 11.14 -29.11
CA LEU A 550 19.95 11.62 -28.12
C LEU A 550 19.98 13.15 -28.06
N THR A 551 18.90 13.79 -28.44
CA THR A 551 18.77 15.24 -28.27
C THR A 551 18.15 15.55 -26.91
N VAL A 552 18.94 16.19 -26.05
CA VAL A 552 18.52 16.66 -24.73
C VAL A 552 18.19 18.15 -24.81
N VAL A 553 17.00 18.49 -24.36
CA VAL A 553 16.49 19.88 -24.37
C VAL A 553 16.40 20.39 -22.93
N PHE A 554 17.09 21.47 -22.66
CA PHE A 554 17.02 22.20 -21.41
C PHE A 554 16.59 23.64 -21.66
N ARG A 555 15.37 23.99 -21.27
CA ARG A 555 14.76 25.31 -21.54
C ARG A 555 14.77 25.66 -23.04
N LYS A 556 15.60 26.63 -23.46
CA LYS A 556 15.77 27.07 -24.86
C LYS A 556 17.01 26.49 -25.53
N ARG A 557 17.80 25.69 -24.82
CA ARG A 557 19.03 25.07 -25.33
C ARG A 557 18.75 23.62 -25.66
N GLN A 558 19.32 23.15 -26.73
CA GLN A 558 19.28 21.74 -27.11
C GLN A 558 20.68 21.31 -27.59
N GLN A 559 21.05 20.10 -27.23
CA GLN A 559 22.30 19.49 -27.67
C GLN A 559 22.08 18.01 -27.93
N THR A 560 22.72 17.50 -28.97
CA THR A 560 22.65 16.09 -29.34
C THR A 560 23.89 15.38 -28.86
N TYR A 561 23.69 14.27 -28.18
CA TYR A 561 24.72 13.39 -27.62
C TYR A 561 24.59 12.01 -28.24
N SER A 562 25.61 11.15 -28.10
CA SER A 562 25.54 9.74 -28.44
C SER A 562 25.33 8.90 -27.18
N ILE A 563 24.37 7.98 -27.20
CA ILE A 563 24.15 7.01 -26.13
C ILE A 563 25.28 5.99 -26.16
N VAL A 564 26.16 5.98 -25.17
CA VAL A 564 27.25 5.02 -25.07
C VAL A 564 26.96 3.86 -24.13
N GLY A 565 25.90 3.95 -23.34
CA GLY A 565 25.49 2.87 -22.48
C GLY A 565 24.11 3.05 -21.89
N ILE A 566 23.59 1.95 -21.38
CA ILE A 566 22.31 1.87 -20.68
C ILE A 566 22.59 1.29 -19.31
N VAL A 567 22.06 1.92 -18.25
CA VAL A 567 22.21 1.50 -16.85
C VAL A 567 20.90 1.04 -16.25
N ASP A 568 20.98 0.07 -15.36
CA ASP A 568 19.83 -0.37 -14.56
C ASP A 568 19.73 0.50 -13.29
N ASP A 569 19.23 1.72 -13.48
CA ASP A 569 18.90 2.63 -12.38
C ASP A 569 17.47 3.11 -12.57
N GLU A 570 16.54 2.35 -12.04
CA GLU A 570 15.12 2.70 -12.04
C GLU A 570 14.73 3.55 -10.82
N SER A 571 15.70 4.06 -10.07
CA SER A 571 15.47 4.92 -8.93
C SER A 571 14.90 6.27 -9.37
N THR A 572 13.58 6.34 -9.44
CA THR A 572 12.89 7.62 -9.45
C THR A 572 12.64 8.02 -8.01
N TYR A 573 13.09 9.20 -7.60
CA TYR A 573 12.70 9.75 -6.30
C TYR A 573 11.17 9.72 -6.18
N LEU A 574 10.66 9.30 -5.03
CA LEU A 574 9.23 9.39 -4.72
C LEU A 574 8.77 10.84 -4.98
N GLY A 575 7.90 11.00 -5.99
CA GLY A 575 7.43 12.31 -6.44
C GLY A 575 8.10 12.88 -7.69
N SER A 576 9.17 12.26 -8.24
CA SER A 576 9.68 12.65 -9.56
C SER A 576 8.66 12.27 -10.64
N ARG A 577 8.41 13.21 -11.57
CA ARG A 577 7.57 12.98 -12.76
C ARG A 577 8.40 12.51 -13.96
N ALA A 578 9.71 12.41 -13.79
CA ALA A 578 10.63 12.01 -14.85
C ALA A 578 10.45 10.52 -15.21
N THR A 579 10.46 10.20 -16.48
CA THR A 579 10.36 8.83 -16.99
C THR A 579 11.66 8.04 -16.77
N GLY A 580 12.79 8.73 -16.58
CA GLY A 580 14.11 8.15 -16.32
C GLY A 580 15.18 9.20 -16.26
N LYS A 581 16.44 8.78 -16.27
CA LYS A 581 17.60 9.65 -16.10
C LYS A 581 18.49 9.65 -17.33
N VAL A 582 19.12 10.81 -17.57
CA VAL A 582 20.21 10.97 -18.53
C VAL A 582 21.44 11.37 -17.74
N PHE A 583 22.48 10.56 -17.78
CA PHE A 583 23.75 10.79 -17.13
C PHE A 583 24.79 11.33 -18.10
N MET A 584 25.51 12.33 -17.69
CA MET A 584 26.64 12.91 -18.42
C MET A 584 27.67 13.48 -17.44
N THR A 585 28.79 13.99 -17.93
CA THR A 585 29.75 14.67 -17.07
C THR A 585 29.16 15.95 -16.49
N PRO A 586 29.58 16.44 -15.31
CA PRO A 586 29.14 17.73 -14.76
C PRO A 586 29.39 18.89 -15.71
N GLU A 587 30.52 18.84 -16.47
CA GLU A 587 30.85 19.81 -17.47
C GLU A 587 29.82 19.87 -18.61
N ASN A 588 29.43 18.72 -19.18
CA ASN A 588 28.41 18.64 -20.21
C ASN A 588 27.04 19.13 -19.71
N ALA A 589 26.66 18.75 -18.49
CA ALA A 589 25.43 19.21 -17.88
C ALA A 589 25.42 20.74 -17.67
N ASN A 590 26.54 21.31 -17.22
CA ASN A 590 26.71 22.76 -17.04
C ASN A 590 26.73 23.51 -18.38
N ASN A 591 27.38 22.96 -19.41
CA ASN A 591 27.38 23.52 -20.75
C ASN A 591 25.98 23.59 -21.32
N LEU A 592 25.19 22.52 -21.20
CA LEU A 592 23.78 22.50 -21.61
C LEU A 592 22.93 23.52 -20.83
N ARG A 593 23.20 23.66 -19.52
CA ARG A 593 22.52 24.64 -18.64
C ARG A 593 22.97 26.07 -18.86
N GLY A 594 24.13 26.27 -19.49
CA GLY A 594 24.78 27.59 -19.65
C GLY A 594 25.32 28.17 -18.36
N ARG A 595 25.77 27.31 -17.47
CA ARG A 595 26.45 27.65 -16.23
C ARG A 595 27.92 27.22 -16.31
N ALA A 596 28.81 27.88 -15.60
CA ALA A 596 30.19 27.46 -15.51
C ALA A 596 30.40 26.61 -14.25
N ASP A 597 31.05 25.45 -14.39
CA ASP A 597 31.60 24.57 -13.33
C ASP A 597 30.89 24.59 -11.98
N SER A 598 29.56 24.49 -12.01
CA SER A 598 28.73 24.51 -10.79
C SER A 598 28.22 23.11 -10.42
N ALA A 599 28.24 22.82 -9.12
CA ALA A 599 27.53 21.68 -8.54
C ALA A 599 26.29 22.17 -7.79
N ASP A 600 25.20 21.42 -7.89
CA ASP A 600 23.97 21.73 -7.16
C ASP A 600 24.02 21.13 -5.76
N PHE A 601 24.72 20.01 -5.59
CA PHE A 601 24.98 19.37 -4.31
C PHE A 601 26.23 18.49 -4.36
N PHE A 602 26.72 18.12 -3.19
CA PHE A 602 27.90 17.25 -3.04
C PHE A 602 27.49 15.96 -2.37
N ALA A 603 27.80 14.83 -3.03
CA ALA A 603 27.75 13.52 -2.42
C ALA A 603 28.98 13.34 -1.54
N VAL A 604 28.80 12.90 -0.30
CA VAL A 604 29.90 12.76 0.67
C VAL A 604 29.85 11.39 1.33
N ARG A 605 31.03 10.78 1.48
CA ARG A 605 31.21 9.54 2.23
C ARG A 605 32.17 9.78 3.38
N PHE A 606 31.78 9.34 4.58
CA PHE A 606 32.58 9.53 5.80
C PHE A 606 33.37 8.26 6.16
N THR A 607 34.37 8.43 7.05
CA THR A 607 35.15 7.31 7.60
C THR A 607 34.27 6.39 8.45
N ASP A 608 33.38 6.98 9.24
CA ASP A 608 32.39 6.26 10.03
C ASP A 608 30.99 6.46 9.43
N SER A 609 30.52 5.47 8.67
CA SER A 609 29.19 5.46 8.06
C SER A 609 28.07 5.06 9.03
N SER A 610 28.35 4.87 10.33
CA SER A 610 27.30 4.66 11.33
C SER A 610 26.44 5.92 11.49
N PRO A 611 25.13 5.79 11.85
CA PRO A 611 24.26 6.95 12.05
C PRO A 611 24.83 7.99 13.04
N SER A 612 25.51 7.54 14.10
CA SER A 612 26.19 8.40 15.06
C SER A 612 27.41 9.10 14.48
N GLY A 613 28.22 8.38 13.70
CA GLY A 613 29.40 8.91 13.02
C GLY A 613 29.04 9.96 11.98
N VAL A 614 28.07 9.62 11.11
CA VAL A 614 27.54 10.54 10.08
C VAL A 614 27.02 11.83 10.71
N ASN A 615 26.20 11.74 11.78
CA ASN A 615 25.70 12.93 12.47
C ASN A 615 26.80 13.77 13.12
N ALA A 616 27.83 13.14 13.66
CA ALA A 616 28.98 13.87 14.23
C ALA A 616 29.79 14.56 13.14
N ALA A 617 30.03 13.87 12.02
CA ALA A 617 30.74 14.42 10.87
C ALA A 617 29.93 15.57 10.23
N LEU A 618 28.65 15.41 10.01
CA LEU A 618 27.78 16.47 9.45
C LEU A 618 27.79 17.73 10.29
N ARG A 619 27.66 17.60 11.62
CA ARG A 619 27.74 18.79 12.49
C ARG A 619 29.08 19.54 12.38
N ARG A 620 30.21 18.83 12.21
CA ARG A 620 31.52 19.44 11.99
C ARG A 620 31.58 20.13 10.63
N VAL A 621 31.18 19.45 9.57
CA VAL A 621 31.15 20.01 8.21
C VAL A 621 30.25 21.24 8.16
N GLU A 622 29.06 21.20 8.76
CA GLU A 622 28.17 22.36 8.85
C GLU A 622 28.80 23.52 9.63
N GLN A 623 29.53 23.25 10.70
CA GLN A 623 30.25 24.29 11.48
C GLN A 623 31.43 24.86 10.70
N GLN A 624 32.25 24.01 10.07
CA GLN A 624 33.44 24.40 9.31
C GLN A 624 33.08 25.27 8.10
N PHE A 625 32.03 24.85 7.37
CA PHE A 625 31.59 25.53 6.15
C PHE A 625 30.40 26.49 6.37
N ARG A 626 30.19 26.90 7.62
CA ARG A 626 29.09 27.77 8.04
C ARG A 626 28.85 28.99 7.17
N VAL A 627 29.94 29.59 6.64
CA VAL A 627 29.87 30.77 5.78
C VAL A 627 29.13 30.51 4.45
N TYR A 628 29.08 29.26 4.03
CA TYR A 628 28.43 28.83 2.78
C TYR A 628 27.01 28.28 3.00
N GLU A 629 26.52 28.30 4.27
CA GLU A 629 25.16 27.84 4.63
C GLU A 629 24.83 26.45 4.11
N PRO A 630 25.60 25.43 4.52
CA PRO A 630 25.36 24.06 4.07
C PRO A 630 24.05 23.52 4.63
N GLN A 631 23.28 22.84 3.76
CA GLN A 631 22.14 22.01 4.14
C GLN A 631 22.54 20.57 3.93
N ALA A 632 22.54 19.79 4.99
CA ALA A 632 22.96 18.41 4.98
C ALA A 632 21.75 17.46 5.16
N LEU A 633 21.69 16.44 4.33
CA LEU A 633 20.73 15.36 4.44
C LEU A 633 21.47 14.03 4.58
N ALA A 634 21.33 13.37 5.72
CA ALA A 634 21.94 12.06 5.92
C ALA A 634 21.17 10.99 5.11
N ALA A 635 21.89 10.18 4.33
CA ALA A 635 21.31 9.15 3.49
C ALA A 635 20.52 8.10 4.31
N TYR A 636 20.99 7.76 5.52
CA TYR A 636 20.28 6.81 6.40
C TYR A 636 18.94 7.37 6.91
N GLU A 637 18.81 8.69 7.11
CA GLU A 637 17.53 9.32 7.52
C GLU A 637 16.51 9.26 6.38
N ASP A 638 16.92 9.58 5.17
CA ASP A 638 16.09 9.51 3.98
C ASP A 638 15.62 8.05 3.73
N ARG A 639 16.54 7.07 3.83
CA ARG A 639 16.21 5.64 3.77
C ARG A 639 15.22 5.23 4.85
N SER A 640 15.42 5.66 6.11
CA SER A 640 14.54 5.36 7.22
C SER A 640 13.14 5.94 7.01
N ASN A 641 13.04 7.17 6.54
CA ASN A 641 11.77 7.84 6.25
C ASN A 641 11.01 7.11 5.13
N THR A 642 11.72 6.72 4.07
CA THR A 642 11.15 5.91 2.98
C THR A 642 10.65 4.56 3.47
N GLN A 643 11.45 3.85 4.28
CA GLN A 643 11.06 2.56 4.87
C GLN A 643 9.86 2.70 5.81
N ASN A 644 9.78 3.76 6.61
CA ASN A 644 8.64 4.00 7.50
C ASN A 644 7.34 4.25 6.73
N THR A 645 7.40 5.01 5.64
CA THR A 645 6.25 5.26 4.77
C THR A 645 5.72 3.95 4.18
N ILE A 646 6.63 3.09 3.70
CA ILE A 646 6.26 1.79 3.12
C ILE A 646 5.78 0.80 4.18
N ARG A 647 6.27 0.89 5.41
CA ARG A 647 5.81 0.06 6.52
C ARG A 647 4.30 0.22 6.78
N ILE A 648 3.74 1.40 6.59
CA ILE A 648 2.29 1.63 6.71
C ILE A 648 1.55 0.76 5.68
N LEU A 649 2.01 0.75 4.43
CA LEU A 649 1.46 -0.11 3.38
C LEU A 649 1.53 -1.60 3.76
N SER A 650 2.69 -2.05 4.25
CA SER A 650 2.90 -3.43 4.68
C SER A 650 1.93 -3.85 5.80
N VAL A 651 1.76 -3.02 6.83
CA VAL A 651 0.84 -3.30 7.94
C VAL A 651 -0.61 -3.44 7.47
N LEU A 652 -1.05 -2.61 6.53
CA LEU A 652 -2.41 -2.70 5.97
C LEU A 652 -2.62 -3.98 5.14
N LEU A 653 -1.63 -4.38 4.35
CA LEU A 653 -1.68 -5.62 3.60
C LEU A 653 -1.64 -6.84 4.51
N ASP A 654 -0.80 -6.83 5.57
CA ASP A 654 -0.75 -7.89 6.58
C ASP A 654 -2.10 -8.03 7.32
N ALA A 655 -2.77 -6.92 7.62
CA ALA A 655 -4.13 -6.95 8.19
C ALA A 655 -5.12 -7.65 7.26
N MET A 656 -5.06 -7.42 5.96
CA MET A 656 -5.90 -8.12 4.98
C MET A 656 -5.58 -9.61 4.91
N VAL A 657 -4.32 -9.99 4.99
CA VAL A 657 -3.91 -11.41 5.05
C VAL A 657 -4.47 -12.10 6.29
N ILE A 658 -4.46 -11.42 7.45
CA ILE A 658 -5.07 -11.95 8.68
C ILE A 658 -6.56 -12.21 8.48
N VAL A 659 -7.29 -11.31 7.81
CA VAL A 659 -8.71 -11.50 7.46
C VAL A 659 -8.90 -12.73 6.57
N VAL A 660 -8.08 -12.88 5.52
CA VAL A 660 -8.12 -14.05 4.61
C VAL A 660 -7.81 -15.34 5.37
N ALA A 661 -6.78 -15.33 6.23
CA ALA A 661 -6.40 -16.46 7.06
C ALA A 661 -7.52 -16.86 8.04
N ALA A 662 -8.22 -15.88 8.63
CA ALA A 662 -9.36 -16.13 9.51
C ALA A 662 -10.48 -16.90 8.80
N ILE A 663 -10.79 -16.56 7.54
CA ILE A 663 -11.76 -17.33 6.73
C ILE A 663 -11.26 -18.76 6.53
N GLY A 664 -9.96 -18.94 6.27
CA GLY A 664 -9.31 -20.25 6.15
C GLY A 664 -9.47 -21.11 7.40
N VAL A 665 -9.22 -20.52 8.56
CA VAL A 665 -9.40 -21.17 9.89
C VAL A 665 -10.84 -21.57 10.12
N VAL A 666 -11.79 -20.68 9.85
CA VAL A 666 -13.24 -20.98 9.96
C VAL A 666 -13.62 -22.13 9.03
N GLY A 667 -13.09 -22.16 7.80
CA GLY A 667 -13.29 -23.24 6.84
C GLY A 667 -12.77 -24.59 7.32
N LEU A 668 -11.56 -24.61 7.91
CA LEU A 668 -10.96 -25.82 8.49
C LEU A 668 -11.77 -26.32 9.69
N ILE A 669 -12.11 -25.45 10.64
CA ILE A 669 -12.94 -25.78 11.81
C ILE A 669 -14.29 -26.39 11.34
N ASN A 670 -14.95 -25.74 10.40
CA ASN A 670 -16.21 -26.21 9.83
C ASN A 670 -16.08 -27.63 9.22
N THR A 671 -15.02 -27.86 8.45
CA THR A 671 -14.77 -29.19 7.86
C THR A 671 -14.55 -30.26 8.91
N LEU A 672 -13.77 -29.97 9.95
CA LEU A 672 -13.50 -30.93 11.03
C LEU A 672 -14.75 -31.25 11.86
N ILE A 673 -15.59 -30.24 12.14
CA ILE A 673 -16.90 -30.44 12.80
C ILE A 673 -17.80 -31.34 11.99
N LEU A 674 -17.84 -31.16 10.66
CA LEU A 674 -18.58 -32.00 9.75
C LEU A 674 -18.04 -33.44 9.76
N ASN A 675 -16.73 -33.63 9.73
CA ASN A 675 -16.11 -34.95 9.81
C ASN A 675 -16.49 -35.68 11.10
N ILE A 676 -16.58 -34.97 12.24
CA ILE A 676 -17.02 -35.54 13.51
C ILE A 676 -18.46 -35.97 13.43
N SER A 677 -19.36 -35.11 12.91
CA SER A 677 -20.82 -35.44 12.85
C SER A 677 -21.11 -36.68 12.01
N GLU A 678 -20.36 -36.88 10.93
CA GLU A 678 -20.51 -38.04 10.04
C GLU A 678 -19.86 -39.31 10.57
N ARG A 679 -18.89 -39.22 11.46
CA ARG A 679 -18.13 -40.34 12.05
C ARG A 679 -18.47 -40.57 13.52
N ARG A 680 -19.60 -40.05 14.01
CA ARG A 680 -20.04 -40.21 15.42
C ARG A 680 -20.01 -41.64 15.88
N ARG A 681 -20.50 -42.59 15.05
CA ARG A 681 -20.50 -44.01 15.37
C ARG A 681 -19.10 -44.60 15.44
N GLU A 682 -18.22 -44.31 14.51
CA GLU A 682 -16.81 -44.76 14.53
C GLU A 682 -16.08 -44.23 15.78
N LEU A 683 -16.25 -42.92 16.09
CA LEU A 683 -15.67 -42.31 17.29
C LEU A 683 -16.27 -42.86 18.58
N GLY A 684 -17.55 -43.16 18.59
CA GLY A 684 -18.23 -43.83 19.70
C GLY A 684 -17.71 -45.25 19.97
N ILE A 685 -17.48 -46.04 18.91
CA ILE A 685 -16.89 -47.37 18.99
C ILE A 685 -15.46 -47.29 19.52
N LEU A 686 -14.65 -46.36 19.05
CA LEU A 686 -13.29 -46.15 19.56
C LEU A 686 -13.29 -45.83 21.07
N ARG A 687 -14.26 -45.01 21.52
CA ARG A 687 -14.42 -44.73 22.97
C ARG A 687 -14.89 -45.93 23.77
N SER A 688 -15.80 -46.76 23.23
CA SER A 688 -16.26 -47.95 23.94
C SER A 688 -15.18 -49.03 24.07
N ILE A 689 -14.17 -49.02 23.19
CA ILE A 689 -13.00 -49.91 23.28
C ILE A 689 -11.88 -49.33 24.18
N GLY A 690 -12.11 -48.14 24.80
CA GLY A 690 -11.19 -47.54 25.77
C GLY A 690 -10.33 -46.39 25.22
N ALA A 691 -10.58 -45.83 24.05
CA ALA A 691 -9.87 -44.65 23.57
C ALA A 691 -10.16 -43.46 24.45
N GLY A 692 -9.10 -42.90 25.08
CA GLY A 692 -9.19 -41.70 25.92
C GLY A 692 -9.51 -40.45 25.13
N GLY A 693 -10.02 -39.40 25.78
CA GLY A 693 -10.32 -38.11 25.14
C GLY A 693 -9.12 -37.48 24.43
N GLY A 694 -7.92 -37.62 25.03
CA GLY A 694 -6.67 -37.13 24.41
C GLY A 694 -6.31 -37.82 23.09
N ALA A 695 -6.63 -39.12 22.94
CA ALA A 695 -6.41 -39.86 21.70
C ALA A 695 -7.30 -39.36 20.56
N LEU A 696 -8.55 -39.00 20.87
CA LEU A 696 -9.49 -38.44 19.89
C LEU A 696 -9.08 -37.01 19.48
N ILE A 697 -8.63 -36.18 20.43
CA ILE A 697 -8.06 -34.86 20.12
C ILE A 697 -6.83 -35.03 19.24
N GLY A 698 -5.89 -35.91 19.61
CA GLY A 698 -4.70 -36.19 18.82
C GLY A 698 -4.99 -36.66 17.39
N LEU A 699 -6.02 -37.51 17.22
CA LEU A 699 -6.48 -37.94 15.88
C LEU A 699 -6.96 -36.77 15.04
N LEU A 700 -7.78 -35.88 15.58
CA LEU A 700 -8.31 -34.73 14.83
C LEU A 700 -7.26 -33.67 14.58
N VAL A 701 -6.36 -33.44 15.51
CA VAL A 701 -5.18 -32.56 15.32
C VAL A 701 -4.29 -33.11 14.21
N SER A 702 -4.07 -34.43 14.17
CA SER A 702 -3.29 -35.05 13.10
C SER A 702 -3.97 -34.91 11.72
N GLU A 703 -5.30 -35.04 11.65
CA GLU A 703 -6.08 -34.77 10.42
C GLU A 703 -5.90 -33.29 9.98
N GLY A 704 -5.98 -32.35 10.91
CA GLY A 704 -5.78 -30.92 10.64
C GLY A 704 -4.37 -30.59 10.16
N ILE A 705 -3.34 -31.15 10.80
CA ILE A 705 -1.95 -30.98 10.37
C ILE A 705 -1.72 -31.50 8.97
N VAL A 706 -2.27 -32.66 8.63
CA VAL A 706 -2.13 -33.23 7.27
C VAL A 706 -2.85 -32.36 6.24
N LEU A 707 -4.06 -31.90 6.54
CA LEU A 707 -4.79 -30.94 5.68
C LEU A 707 -4.03 -29.64 5.52
N GLY A 708 -3.44 -29.15 6.61
CA GLY A 708 -2.58 -27.98 6.62
C GLY A 708 -1.34 -28.15 5.75
N ALA A 709 -0.64 -29.27 5.89
CA ALA A 709 0.58 -29.56 5.11
C ALA A 709 0.29 -29.68 3.61
N LEU A 710 -0.79 -30.39 3.24
CA LEU A 710 -1.18 -30.52 1.84
C LEU A 710 -1.72 -29.19 1.29
N GLY A 711 -2.48 -28.44 2.10
CA GLY A 711 -2.92 -27.08 1.77
C GLY A 711 -1.74 -26.15 1.56
N TYR A 712 -0.74 -26.19 2.44
CA TYR A 712 0.50 -25.44 2.27
C TYR A 712 1.24 -25.79 0.96
N GLY A 713 1.31 -27.06 0.58
CA GLY A 713 1.86 -27.47 -0.71
C GLY A 713 1.17 -26.81 -1.91
N ILE A 714 -0.17 -26.73 -1.88
CA ILE A 714 -0.96 -25.97 -2.88
C ILE A 714 -0.64 -24.46 -2.76
N GLY A 715 -0.55 -23.98 -1.52
CA GLY A 715 -0.25 -22.58 -1.20
C GLY A 715 1.12 -22.11 -1.68
N LEU A 716 2.11 -22.99 -1.75
CA LEU A 716 3.43 -22.66 -2.31
C LEU A 716 3.33 -22.30 -3.80
N VAL A 717 2.63 -23.12 -4.58
CA VAL A 717 2.45 -22.86 -6.03
C VAL A 717 1.60 -21.63 -6.27
N GLY A 718 0.43 -21.56 -5.62
CA GLY A 718 -0.46 -20.40 -5.72
C GLY A 718 0.16 -19.12 -5.16
N GLY A 719 0.93 -19.23 -4.09
CA GLY A 719 1.64 -18.12 -3.45
C GLY A 719 2.73 -17.53 -4.31
N TYR A 720 3.50 -18.37 -5.00
CA TYR A 720 4.49 -17.90 -5.97
C TYR A 720 3.83 -17.13 -7.13
N ALA A 721 2.73 -17.68 -7.68
CA ALA A 721 1.98 -17.00 -8.74
C ALA A 721 1.38 -15.67 -8.27
N LEU A 722 0.76 -15.67 -7.08
CA LEU A 722 0.18 -14.47 -6.48
C LEU A 722 1.26 -13.42 -6.16
N ALA A 723 2.41 -13.86 -5.62
CA ALA A 723 3.54 -12.98 -5.33
C ALA A 723 4.04 -12.26 -6.59
N ARG A 724 4.25 -13.02 -7.68
CA ARG A 724 4.61 -12.46 -8.98
C ARG A 724 3.58 -11.44 -9.47
N TYR A 725 2.30 -11.77 -9.34
CA TYR A 725 1.21 -10.90 -9.74
C TYR A 725 1.16 -9.61 -8.91
N LEU A 726 1.25 -9.71 -7.57
CA LEU A 726 1.22 -8.54 -6.68
C LEU A 726 2.43 -7.62 -6.90
N VAL A 727 3.63 -8.18 -7.07
CA VAL A 727 4.84 -7.39 -7.35
C VAL A 727 4.75 -6.72 -8.72
N ALA A 728 4.23 -7.42 -9.74
CA ALA A 728 4.02 -6.83 -11.06
C ALA A 728 2.97 -5.72 -11.03
N LEU A 729 1.86 -5.92 -10.29
CA LEU A 729 0.79 -4.94 -10.13
C LEU A 729 1.28 -3.69 -9.39
N ALA A 730 1.97 -3.87 -8.27
CA ALA A 730 2.57 -2.77 -7.52
C ALA A 730 3.66 -2.06 -8.34
N GLY A 731 4.42 -2.82 -9.11
CA GLY A 731 5.46 -2.30 -10.01
C GLY A 731 4.93 -1.44 -11.15
N ALA A 732 3.72 -1.72 -11.63
CA ALA A 732 3.06 -0.92 -12.68
C ALA A 732 2.50 0.40 -12.15
N GLU A 733 2.04 0.42 -10.89
CA GLU A 733 1.35 1.57 -10.29
C GLU A 733 2.29 2.50 -9.49
N LEU A 734 3.29 1.95 -8.82
CA LEU A 734 4.19 2.71 -7.93
C LEU A 734 5.55 2.94 -8.57
N PHE A 735 6.38 1.93 -8.55
CA PHE A 735 7.72 1.91 -9.13
C PHE A 735 8.14 0.46 -9.41
N ARG A 736 8.97 0.26 -10.40
CA ARG A 736 9.41 -1.08 -10.78
C ARG A 736 10.18 -1.76 -9.64
N MET A 737 9.79 -2.98 -9.31
CA MET A 737 10.34 -3.73 -8.20
C MET A 737 11.01 -5.01 -8.71
N GLN A 738 12.16 -5.34 -8.12
CA GLN A 738 12.80 -6.63 -8.33
C GLN A 738 12.08 -7.69 -7.50
N PHE A 739 11.62 -8.75 -8.17
CA PHE A 739 10.95 -9.84 -7.47
C PHE A 739 11.93 -10.58 -6.56
N THR A 740 11.63 -10.59 -5.27
CA THR A 740 12.42 -11.28 -4.26
C THR A 740 11.53 -12.16 -3.40
N LEU A 741 11.87 -13.44 -3.30
CA LEU A 741 11.20 -14.41 -2.46
C LEU A 741 12.21 -15.10 -1.54
N SER A 742 12.19 -14.75 -0.27
CA SER A 742 13.09 -15.32 0.72
C SER A 742 12.68 -16.76 1.10
N PRO A 743 13.62 -17.73 1.13
CA PRO A 743 13.35 -19.08 1.67
C PRO A 743 12.82 -19.06 3.11
N TYR A 744 13.23 -18.09 3.91
CA TYR A 744 12.72 -17.88 5.27
C TYR A 744 11.21 -17.66 5.29
N VAL A 745 10.68 -16.87 4.36
CA VAL A 745 9.22 -16.62 4.23
C VAL A 745 8.47 -17.92 3.97
N LEU A 746 9.01 -18.77 3.09
CA LEU A 746 8.40 -20.06 2.79
C LEU A 746 8.38 -20.96 4.03
N LEU A 747 9.50 -21.08 4.74
CA LEU A 747 9.57 -21.87 5.96
C LEU A 747 8.64 -21.34 7.05
N LEU A 748 8.65 -20.02 7.29
CA LEU A 748 7.78 -19.36 8.27
C LEU A 748 6.29 -19.61 7.95
N THR A 749 5.90 -19.47 6.69
CA THR A 749 4.53 -19.74 6.23
C THR A 749 4.15 -21.20 6.50
N GLY A 750 5.05 -22.15 6.21
CA GLY A 750 4.82 -23.57 6.46
C GLY A 750 4.55 -23.83 7.95
N VAL A 751 5.46 -23.35 8.81
CA VAL A 751 5.32 -23.49 10.27
C VAL A 751 4.03 -22.85 10.77
N LEU A 752 3.76 -21.62 10.36
CA LEU A 752 2.54 -20.89 10.75
C LEU A 752 1.27 -21.62 10.30
N THR A 753 1.23 -22.11 9.06
CA THR A 753 0.09 -22.88 8.54
C THR A 753 -0.16 -24.15 9.35
N LEU A 754 0.90 -24.87 9.71
CA LEU A 754 0.78 -26.09 10.53
C LEU A 754 0.34 -25.78 11.96
N VAL A 755 0.87 -24.74 12.57
CA VAL A 755 0.47 -24.28 13.93
C VAL A 755 -1.00 -23.86 13.94
N VAL A 756 -1.42 -23.05 12.95
CA VAL A 756 -2.80 -22.61 12.82
C VAL A 756 -3.74 -23.79 12.54
N ALA A 757 -3.36 -24.74 11.69
CA ALA A 757 -4.15 -25.93 11.41
C ALA A 757 -4.28 -26.84 12.64
N ALA A 758 -3.22 -27.02 13.39
CA ALA A 758 -3.24 -27.76 14.65
C ALA A 758 -4.17 -27.07 15.67
N GLY A 759 -4.00 -25.75 15.89
CA GLY A 759 -4.81 -24.96 16.81
C GLY A 759 -6.30 -24.96 16.45
N ALA A 760 -6.63 -24.79 15.18
CA ALA A 760 -8.00 -24.85 14.67
C ALA A 760 -8.67 -26.21 14.87
N SER A 761 -7.87 -27.29 14.96
CA SER A 761 -8.36 -28.66 15.14
C SER A 761 -8.65 -29.01 16.62
N VAL A 762 -8.13 -28.23 17.56
CA VAL A 762 -8.30 -28.49 19.00
C VAL A 762 -9.76 -28.37 19.43
N ALA A 763 -10.46 -27.31 19.03
CA ALA A 763 -11.86 -27.07 19.38
C ALA A 763 -12.79 -28.20 18.88
N PRO A 764 -12.74 -28.61 17.59
CA PRO A 764 -13.42 -29.81 17.14
C PRO A 764 -12.99 -31.07 17.92
N GLY A 765 -11.70 -31.23 18.23
CA GLY A 765 -11.17 -32.35 19.02
C GLY A 765 -11.80 -32.46 20.39
N ILE A 766 -11.95 -31.35 21.10
CA ILE A 766 -12.62 -31.31 22.42
C ILE A 766 -14.10 -31.69 22.28
N LEU A 767 -14.78 -31.24 21.22
CA LEU A 767 -16.18 -31.63 20.95
C LEU A 767 -16.30 -33.15 20.72
N ALA A 768 -15.40 -33.76 19.99
CA ALA A 768 -15.34 -35.21 19.78
C ALA A 768 -15.06 -35.97 21.08
N ALA A 769 -14.16 -35.46 21.90
CA ALA A 769 -13.82 -36.07 23.20
C ALA A 769 -14.99 -36.04 24.22
N ARG A 770 -15.95 -35.14 24.07
CA ARG A 770 -17.15 -35.03 24.92
C ARG A 770 -18.33 -35.90 24.46
N LEU A 771 -18.24 -36.61 23.32
CA LEU A 771 -19.30 -37.52 22.86
C LEU A 771 -19.52 -38.65 23.85
N ARG A 772 -20.77 -38.91 24.25
CA ARG A 772 -21.14 -40.05 25.12
C ARG A 772 -21.20 -41.30 24.28
N PRO A 773 -20.52 -42.42 24.67
CA PRO A 773 -20.47 -43.65 23.88
C PRO A 773 -21.87 -44.24 23.60
N ILE A 774 -22.76 -44.20 24.61
CA ILE A 774 -24.10 -44.73 24.53
C ILE A 774 -24.97 -43.99 23.48
N GLU A 775 -24.84 -42.66 23.41
CA GLU A 775 -25.58 -41.84 22.43
C GLU A 775 -25.05 -42.05 21.00
N ALA A 776 -23.76 -42.35 20.86
CA ALA A 776 -23.11 -42.53 19.55
C ALA A 776 -23.42 -43.88 18.90
N VAL A 777 -23.65 -44.93 19.72
CA VAL A 777 -23.96 -46.30 19.24
C VAL A 777 -25.48 -46.49 18.99
N ARG A 778 -26.34 -45.74 19.72
CA ARG A 778 -27.80 -45.83 19.66
C ARG A 778 -28.44 -45.05 18.50
N TYR A 779 -27.65 -44.32 17.71
CA TYR A 779 -28.15 -43.55 16.59
C TYR A 779 -28.31 -44.45 15.36
N GLU A 780 -29.52 -45.01 15.19
CA GLU A 780 -30.00 -45.62 13.94
C GLU A 780 -30.64 -44.59 13.02
#